data_df5f1c358ff3ae8e9a7b9104928cd94b
#
_entry.id   df5f1c358ff3ae8e9a7b9104928cd94b
#
_cell.length_a   1.000
_cell.length_b   1.000
_cell.length_c   1.000
_cell.angle_alpha   90.00
_cell.angle_beta   90.00
_cell.angle_gamma   90.00
#
_symmetry.space_group_name_H-M   'P 1'
#
loop_
_entity.id
_entity.type
_entity.pdbx_description
1 polymer ?
#
loop_
_entity_poly.entity_id
_entity_poly.type
_entity_poly.pdbx_seq_one_letter_code
_entity_poly.pdbx_strand_id
1 'polypeptide(L)'
;MNEIEAKIINLRKALKYHSDRYYNDDSPEIEDYEYDMMMRELQRLEEQYPQYDAPDSPTKRVGGRADNSFESVVHTVRMESLQDAFSKSEIYDFDKRVRESVSNPKYCVEPKIDGLSVSLEYENGVFVRGSTRGDGDVGEDVSGNLRVIRNIPLKLNKPIPFIEVRGEVYMPKKSFERVVDRQLVNGESPFKNPRNAAAGSLRQKDSIAAASRGLDIFVFNIQQIEGVSLTSHKQSLDFLKELGFNTVPDYTLVDNIDEAVSQIDKIGESRGSLEFDIDGAVVKIDDFEMRRELGSTSKFPKWAVAFKYPPEEKQTKIIDIEIAVGRTGVLTPTAVLEPVHLAGTTVSRATLHNQDFINEKGIAIGDIVTVRKAGDIIPEVLCVNEHNSSEAFKFPERCPSCSSVVIREDGEAAIRCINPDCPAQLLRNLIHFCSRDAMDIEGLGPAILEAFVNNGLIEKTEDIYELTYEKIDAAGLDGFKDKSIQNIINSVERSKQMDLGKLVFALGIRHIGAKAGKLLADKFKNMQAITEASVDDILEIDGFGVIMAESVVDFFANPKSKELIKSLAGAGVNMKSNTVIKDNRFENKVFVLTGTLPTLKRSEASSIIESFGGKTSSSVSKKTDYVLAGEEAGSKLDKANALGIKIINEAEFKEMIQ
;
A
#
# COMPACT_ATOMS: atom_id res chain seq x y z
N MET A 1 37.53 4.28 4.04
CA MET A 1 36.40 4.65 3.16
C MET A 1 36.29 6.15 3.21
N ASN A 2 36.32 6.83 2.07
CA ASN A 2 36.22 8.29 2.01
C ASN A 2 34.76 8.67 2.35
N GLU A 3 34.51 9.84 2.94
CA GLU A 3 33.18 10.34 3.32
C GLU A 3 32.22 10.37 2.14
N ILE A 4 32.70 10.73 0.94
CA ILE A 4 31.91 10.72 -0.30
C ILE A 4 31.52 9.31 -0.72
N GLU A 5 32.44 8.36 -0.66
CA GLU A 5 32.19 6.94 -0.96
C GLU A 5 31.11 6.36 -0.02
N ALA A 6 31.23 6.68 1.28
CA ALA A 6 30.23 6.27 2.27
C ALA A 6 28.85 6.87 1.97
N LYS A 7 28.79 8.14 1.56
CA LYS A 7 27.53 8.82 1.19
C LYS A 7 26.89 8.17 -0.03
N ILE A 8 27.64 7.87 -1.10
CA ILE A 8 27.16 7.18 -2.31
C ILE A 8 26.58 5.79 -1.95
N ILE A 9 27.32 5.01 -1.15
CA ILE A 9 26.87 3.67 -0.73
C ILE A 9 25.58 3.76 0.09
N ASN A 10 25.47 4.72 1.00
CA ASN A 10 24.28 4.91 1.82
C ASN A 10 23.07 5.35 0.98
N LEU A 11 23.26 6.28 0.04
CA LEU A 11 22.19 6.69 -0.88
C LEU A 11 21.71 5.53 -1.76
N ARG A 12 22.62 4.71 -2.32
CA ARG A 12 22.23 3.51 -3.08
C ARG A 12 21.41 2.52 -2.27
N LYS A 13 21.81 2.28 -1.00
CA LYS A 13 21.07 1.38 -0.09
C LYS A 13 19.69 1.94 0.23
N ALA A 14 19.60 3.22 0.58
CA ALA A 14 18.34 3.89 0.90
C ALA A 14 17.40 3.89 -0.32
N LEU A 15 17.89 4.30 -1.50
CA LEU A 15 17.11 4.30 -2.73
C LEU A 15 16.64 2.90 -3.14
N LYS A 16 17.47 1.88 -2.97
CA LYS A 16 17.04 0.49 -3.23
C LYS A 16 15.95 0.06 -2.26
N TYR A 17 16.11 0.34 -0.97
CA TYR A 17 15.11 0.05 0.05
C TYR A 17 13.77 0.73 -0.25
N HIS A 18 13.78 2.05 -0.50
CA HIS A 18 12.56 2.81 -0.80
C HIS A 18 11.95 2.44 -2.15
N SER A 19 12.76 2.06 -3.14
CA SER A 19 12.28 1.51 -4.42
C SER A 19 11.52 0.19 -4.21
N ASP A 20 12.07 -0.71 -3.39
CA ASP A 20 11.40 -1.98 -3.08
C ASP A 20 10.08 -1.74 -2.32
N ARG A 21 10.07 -0.81 -1.34
CA ARG A 21 8.85 -0.41 -0.62
C ARG A 21 7.78 0.22 -1.53
N TYR A 22 8.21 1.02 -2.49
CA TYR A 22 7.33 1.75 -3.41
C TYR A 22 6.76 0.85 -4.51
N TYR A 23 7.64 0.14 -5.25
CA TYR A 23 7.25 -0.62 -6.44
C TYR A 23 6.82 -2.06 -6.16
N ASN A 24 7.35 -2.70 -5.10
CA ASN A 24 7.10 -4.10 -4.82
C ASN A 24 6.11 -4.31 -3.67
N ASP A 25 6.16 -3.47 -2.63
CA ASP A 25 5.34 -3.64 -1.43
C ASP A 25 4.10 -2.73 -1.41
N ASP A 26 3.94 -1.81 -2.38
CA ASP A 26 2.90 -0.76 -2.44
C ASP A 26 2.76 0.01 -1.11
N SER A 27 3.87 0.16 -0.38
CA SER A 27 3.92 0.70 0.99
C SER A 27 5.08 1.69 1.16
N PRO A 28 5.09 2.82 0.41
CA PRO A 28 6.15 3.82 0.49
C PRO A 28 6.25 4.42 1.90
N GLU A 29 7.49 4.68 2.32
CA GLU A 29 7.81 5.30 3.62
C GLU A 29 8.24 6.77 3.48
N ILE A 30 8.67 7.16 2.28
CA ILE A 30 9.03 8.54 1.92
C ILE A 30 8.16 9.02 0.74
N GLU A 31 8.13 10.34 0.54
CA GLU A 31 7.44 11.00 -0.55
C GLU A 31 8.11 10.74 -1.90
N ASP A 32 7.33 10.74 -3.00
CA ASP A 32 7.85 10.61 -4.36
C ASP A 32 8.89 11.71 -4.65
N TYR A 33 8.60 12.94 -4.25
CA TYR A 33 9.53 14.07 -4.39
C TYR A 33 10.84 13.85 -3.61
N GLU A 34 10.75 13.32 -2.41
CA GLU A 34 11.90 13.03 -1.55
C GLU A 34 12.77 11.92 -2.15
N TYR A 35 12.13 10.86 -2.67
CA TYR A 35 12.79 9.80 -3.42
C TYR A 35 13.49 10.34 -4.66
N ASP A 36 12.81 11.18 -5.46
CA ASP A 36 13.37 11.82 -6.65
C ASP A 36 14.57 12.72 -6.33
N MET A 37 14.51 13.47 -5.21
CA MET A 37 15.63 14.29 -4.74
C MET A 37 16.83 13.45 -4.30
N MET A 38 16.61 12.32 -3.61
CA MET A 38 17.67 11.38 -3.26
C MET A 38 18.31 10.75 -4.51
N MET A 39 17.50 10.40 -5.51
CA MET A 39 17.95 9.88 -6.80
C MET A 39 18.83 10.90 -7.53
N ARG A 40 18.40 12.16 -7.55
CA ARG A 40 19.12 13.27 -8.14
C ARG A 40 20.47 13.51 -7.45
N GLU A 41 20.51 13.50 -6.13
CA GLU A 41 21.75 13.67 -5.37
C GLU A 41 22.74 12.52 -5.65
N LEU A 42 22.25 11.28 -5.74
CA LEU A 42 23.09 10.14 -6.14
C LEU A 42 23.64 10.32 -7.56
N GLN A 43 22.79 10.72 -8.52
CA GLN A 43 23.20 10.96 -9.90
C GLN A 43 24.29 12.03 -9.99
N ARG A 44 24.10 13.17 -9.30
CA ARG A 44 25.08 14.25 -9.23
C ARG A 44 26.43 13.78 -8.65
N LEU A 45 26.41 12.95 -7.60
CA LEU A 45 27.62 12.40 -7.00
C LEU A 45 28.31 11.40 -7.92
N GLU A 46 27.59 10.57 -8.64
CA GLU A 46 28.16 9.62 -9.62
C GLU A 46 28.79 10.33 -10.82
N GLU A 47 28.19 11.42 -11.30
CA GLU A 47 28.74 12.27 -12.36
C GLU A 47 30.01 13.02 -11.88
N GLN A 48 30.00 13.53 -10.66
CA GLN A 48 31.15 14.26 -10.09
C GLN A 48 32.32 13.34 -9.72
N TYR A 49 32.04 12.08 -9.38
CA TYR A 49 33.04 11.08 -8.94
C TYR A 49 32.90 9.76 -9.74
N PRO A 50 33.24 9.74 -11.04
CA PRO A 50 33.04 8.59 -11.92
C PRO A 50 33.73 7.30 -11.44
N GLN A 51 34.78 7.41 -10.60
CA GLN A 51 35.48 6.24 -10.01
C GLN A 51 34.57 5.43 -9.05
N TYR A 52 33.48 5.99 -8.55
CA TYR A 52 32.49 5.31 -7.71
C TYR A 52 31.22 4.91 -8.48
N ASP A 53 31.19 5.15 -9.79
CA ASP A 53 30.09 4.70 -10.64
C ASP A 53 29.99 3.17 -10.65
N ALA A 54 28.77 2.62 -10.60
CA ALA A 54 28.54 1.18 -10.57
C ALA A 54 27.46 0.79 -11.59
N PRO A 55 27.64 -0.33 -12.31
CA PRO A 55 26.68 -0.81 -13.31
C PRO A 55 25.30 -1.13 -12.73
N ASP A 56 25.22 -1.44 -11.43
CA ASP A 56 24.02 -1.81 -10.68
C ASP A 56 23.40 -0.65 -9.90
N SER A 57 23.87 0.59 -10.11
CA SER A 57 23.30 1.77 -9.45
C SER A 57 21.82 1.96 -9.76
N PRO A 58 21.00 2.37 -8.79
CA PRO A 58 19.59 2.76 -9.02
C PRO A 58 19.43 3.83 -10.11
N THR A 59 20.43 4.69 -10.31
CA THR A 59 20.43 5.71 -11.36
C THR A 59 20.40 5.12 -12.79
N LYS A 60 20.78 3.86 -12.95
CA LYS A 60 20.88 3.15 -14.25
C LYS A 60 19.74 2.16 -14.50
N ARG A 61 18.85 1.96 -13.53
CA ARG A 61 17.74 0.99 -13.62
C ARG A 61 16.38 1.69 -13.48
N VAL A 62 15.36 1.17 -14.18
CA VAL A 62 13.97 1.49 -13.93
C VAL A 62 13.53 0.71 -12.68
N GLY A 63 12.84 1.37 -11.73
CA GLY A 63 12.34 0.72 -10.52
C GLY A 63 11.15 -0.20 -10.86
N GLY A 64 11.03 -1.29 -10.09
CA GLY A 64 9.96 -2.27 -10.19
C GLY A 64 10.47 -3.64 -10.68
N ARG A 65 9.91 -4.71 -10.12
CA ARG A 65 10.08 -6.09 -10.59
C ARG A 65 8.70 -6.69 -10.75
N ALA A 66 8.51 -7.51 -11.79
CA ALA A 66 7.33 -8.35 -11.91
C ALA A 66 7.24 -9.26 -10.67
N ASP A 67 6.12 -9.22 -9.97
CA ASP A 67 5.85 -10.15 -8.87
C ASP A 67 5.42 -11.50 -9.46
N ASN A 68 5.83 -12.61 -8.85
CA ASN A 68 5.48 -13.97 -9.28
C ASN A 68 3.98 -14.32 -9.10
N SER A 69 3.12 -13.35 -8.84
CA SER A 69 1.68 -13.56 -8.66
C SER A 69 0.88 -13.52 -9.96
N PHE A 70 1.44 -12.91 -11.02
CA PHE A 70 0.88 -12.80 -12.37
C PHE A 70 1.84 -13.40 -13.39
N GLU A 71 1.33 -13.72 -14.57
CA GLU A 71 2.16 -14.16 -15.69
C GLU A 71 3.08 -13.01 -16.15
N SER A 72 4.35 -13.33 -16.43
CA SER A 72 5.31 -12.33 -16.88
C SER A 72 5.15 -12.09 -18.37
N VAL A 73 5.11 -10.81 -18.77
CA VAL A 73 5.02 -10.37 -20.17
C VAL A 73 6.30 -9.63 -20.54
N VAL A 74 7.00 -10.13 -21.57
CA VAL A 74 8.14 -9.41 -22.15
C VAL A 74 7.61 -8.36 -23.12
N HIS A 75 7.97 -7.09 -22.91
CA HIS A 75 7.55 -6.00 -23.79
C HIS A 75 8.28 -6.04 -25.13
N THR A 76 7.54 -5.96 -26.23
CA THR A 76 8.12 -5.89 -27.58
C THR A 76 8.82 -4.56 -27.80
N VAL A 77 8.27 -3.48 -27.24
CA VAL A 77 8.90 -2.15 -27.17
C VAL A 77 9.10 -1.80 -25.71
N ARG A 78 10.34 -1.50 -25.36
CA ARG A 78 10.70 -1.14 -23.99
C ARG A 78 9.86 0.02 -23.46
N MET A 79 9.33 -0.11 -22.24
CA MET A 79 8.58 0.92 -21.57
C MET A 79 9.52 1.85 -20.78
N GLU A 80 10.12 2.82 -21.49
CA GLU A 80 11.08 3.76 -20.92
C GLU A 80 10.46 4.67 -19.87
N SER A 81 11.26 5.07 -18.88
CA SER A 81 10.94 6.15 -17.95
C SER A 81 11.22 7.51 -18.60
N LEU A 82 10.90 8.61 -17.93
CA LEU A 82 11.24 9.97 -18.37
C LEU A 82 12.37 10.52 -17.50
N GLN A 83 13.13 11.46 -18.05
CA GLN A 83 14.06 12.27 -17.28
C GLN A 83 13.26 13.33 -16.54
N ASP A 84 13.46 13.46 -15.23
CA ASP A 84 12.81 14.49 -14.42
C ASP A 84 13.55 15.83 -14.50
N ALA A 85 12.78 16.91 -14.46
CA ALA A 85 13.22 18.30 -14.33
C ALA A 85 12.43 18.96 -13.19
N PHE A 86 13.13 19.66 -12.30
CA PHE A 86 12.55 20.28 -11.09
C PHE A 86 12.55 21.81 -11.14
N SER A 87 13.06 22.38 -12.22
CA SER A 87 13.11 23.81 -12.43
C SER A 87 12.89 24.17 -13.90
N LYS A 88 12.39 25.37 -14.14
CA LYS A 88 12.24 25.91 -15.50
C LYS A 88 13.58 25.98 -16.25
N SER A 89 14.68 26.27 -15.54
CA SER A 89 16.02 26.26 -16.12
C SER A 89 16.35 24.90 -16.74
N GLU A 90 15.98 23.79 -16.09
CA GLU A 90 16.23 22.43 -16.61
C GLU A 90 15.40 22.11 -17.85
N ILE A 91 14.22 22.74 -18.01
CA ILE A 91 13.41 22.67 -19.24
C ILE A 91 14.10 23.41 -20.38
N TYR A 92 14.69 24.59 -20.11
CA TYR A 92 15.50 25.28 -21.11
C TYR A 92 16.78 24.52 -21.46
N ASP A 93 17.42 23.86 -20.50
CA ASP A 93 18.58 23.00 -20.76
C ASP A 93 18.20 21.78 -21.62
N PHE A 94 17.01 21.23 -21.43
CA PHE A 94 16.45 20.19 -22.32
C PHE A 94 16.31 20.71 -23.74
N ASP A 95 15.68 21.87 -23.97
CA ASP A 95 15.54 22.48 -25.30
C ASP A 95 16.90 22.73 -25.96
N LYS A 96 17.87 23.23 -25.19
CA LYS A 96 19.24 23.44 -25.68
C LYS A 96 19.87 22.16 -26.22
N ARG A 97 19.79 21.05 -25.46
CA ARG A 97 20.29 19.74 -25.90
C ARG A 97 19.57 19.22 -27.13
N VAL A 98 18.25 19.41 -27.20
CA VAL A 98 17.44 19.04 -28.37
C VAL A 98 17.91 19.79 -29.62
N ARG A 99 18.12 21.11 -29.51
CA ARG A 99 18.55 21.99 -30.62
C ARG A 99 19.98 21.75 -31.11
N GLU A 100 20.78 21.00 -30.35
CA GLU A 100 22.11 20.54 -30.82
C GLU A 100 21.97 19.51 -31.96
N SER A 101 20.87 18.78 -32.02
CA SER A 101 20.61 17.72 -33.01
C SER A 101 19.55 18.12 -34.03
N VAL A 102 18.46 18.75 -33.61
CA VAL A 102 17.30 19.04 -34.48
C VAL A 102 16.98 20.53 -34.55
N SER A 103 16.44 20.99 -35.67
CA SER A 103 16.12 22.41 -35.92
C SER A 103 14.64 22.68 -35.75
N ASN A 104 14.30 23.80 -35.08
CA ASN A 104 12.92 24.28 -34.91
C ASN A 104 11.94 23.23 -34.34
N PRO A 105 12.27 22.56 -33.22
CA PRO A 105 11.38 21.58 -32.62
C PRO A 105 10.09 22.25 -32.13
N LYS A 106 8.95 21.56 -32.34
CA LYS A 106 7.68 21.84 -31.70
C LYS A 106 7.45 20.86 -30.57
N TYR A 107 6.75 21.31 -29.54
CA TYR A 107 6.52 20.54 -28.34
C TYR A 107 5.05 20.24 -28.12
N CYS A 108 4.73 19.02 -27.71
CA CYS A 108 3.44 18.68 -27.13
C CYS A 108 3.60 18.65 -25.59
N VAL A 109 2.82 19.47 -24.89
CA VAL A 109 2.82 19.53 -23.43
C VAL A 109 1.55 18.91 -22.91
N GLU A 110 1.67 17.99 -21.96
CA GLU A 110 0.56 17.22 -21.41
C GLU A 110 0.68 17.07 -19.88
N PRO A 111 -0.43 16.92 -19.13
CA PRO A 111 -0.37 16.58 -17.71
C PRO A 111 0.31 15.23 -17.48
N LYS A 112 1.15 15.13 -16.47
CA LYS A 112 1.74 13.88 -16.00
C LYS A 112 0.80 13.24 -14.98
N ILE A 113 0.03 12.27 -15.44
CA ILE A 113 -0.94 11.57 -14.58
C ILE A 113 -0.19 10.75 -13.54
N ASP A 114 -0.66 10.80 -12.30
CA ASP A 114 -0.12 10.01 -11.20
C ASP A 114 -0.91 8.70 -11.05
N GLY A 115 -0.33 7.60 -11.56
CA GLY A 115 -0.99 6.32 -11.63
C GLY A 115 -0.02 5.16 -11.84
N LEU A 116 -0.50 4.10 -12.49
CA LEU A 116 0.28 2.92 -12.88
C LEU A 116 0.32 2.78 -14.40
N SER A 117 1.52 2.77 -14.95
CA SER A 117 1.73 2.66 -16.40
C SER A 117 1.46 1.25 -16.90
N VAL A 118 0.67 1.15 -17.96
CA VAL A 118 0.29 -0.11 -18.61
C VAL A 118 0.44 -0.04 -20.11
N SER A 119 0.68 -1.20 -20.73
CA SER A 119 0.55 -1.44 -22.16
C SER A 119 -0.76 -2.15 -22.46
N LEU A 120 -1.45 -1.76 -23.53
CA LEU A 120 -2.66 -2.40 -24.05
C LEU A 120 -2.43 -2.81 -25.50
N GLU A 121 -2.60 -4.10 -25.82
CA GLU A 121 -2.44 -4.67 -27.15
C GLU A 121 -3.79 -5.02 -27.76
N TYR A 122 -3.94 -4.69 -29.02
CA TYR A 122 -5.14 -4.97 -29.82
C TYR A 122 -4.75 -5.62 -31.13
N GLU A 123 -5.46 -6.69 -31.50
CA GLU A 123 -5.37 -7.35 -32.79
C GLU A 123 -6.70 -7.22 -33.54
N ASN A 124 -6.67 -6.81 -34.80
CA ASN A 124 -7.86 -6.55 -35.59
C ASN A 124 -8.89 -5.66 -34.90
N GLY A 125 -8.39 -4.72 -34.09
CA GLY A 125 -9.19 -3.81 -33.30
C GLY A 125 -9.86 -4.41 -32.05
N VAL A 126 -9.50 -5.63 -31.63
CA VAL A 126 -10.01 -6.30 -30.44
C VAL A 126 -8.91 -6.35 -29.37
N PHE A 127 -9.24 -6.01 -28.13
CA PHE A 127 -8.30 -6.09 -27.01
C PHE A 127 -7.87 -7.54 -26.74
N VAL A 128 -6.59 -7.81 -26.79
CA VAL A 128 -6.00 -9.14 -26.57
C VAL A 128 -5.28 -9.23 -25.25
N ARG A 129 -4.39 -8.29 -24.94
CA ARG A 129 -3.56 -8.34 -23.74
C ARG A 129 -3.32 -6.94 -23.16
N GLY A 130 -3.12 -6.91 -21.83
CA GLY A 130 -2.64 -5.72 -21.15
C GLY A 130 -1.70 -6.07 -20.01
N SER A 131 -0.59 -5.33 -19.91
CA SER A 131 0.49 -5.61 -18.97
C SER A 131 0.96 -4.36 -18.24
N THR A 132 1.47 -4.52 -17.03
CA THR A 132 2.14 -3.44 -16.29
C THR A 132 3.51 -3.15 -16.88
N ARG A 133 4.06 -1.97 -16.60
CA ARG A 133 5.41 -1.60 -17.06
C ARG A 133 6.50 -2.53 -16.52
N GLY A 134 6.38 -2.99 -15.26
CA GLY A 134 7.46 -3.72 -14.58
C GLY A 134 8.77 -2.93 -14.55
N ASP A 135 9.87 -3.57 -14.90
CA ASP A 135 11.20 -2.95 -15.01
C ASP A 135 11.46 -2.27 -16.37
N GLY A 136 10.43 -2.22 -17.22
CA GLY A 136 10.46 -1.66 -18.56
C GLY A 136 10.72 -2.69 -19.66
N ASP A 137 11.34 -3.81 -19.37
CA ASP A 137 11.57 -4.93 -20.28
C ASP A 137 10.58 -6.08 -20.02
N VAL A 138 10.22 -6.31 -18.75
CA VAL A 138 9.28 -7.36 -18.32
C VAL A 138 8.25 -6.78 -17.35
N GLY A 139 6.97 -6.95 -17.67
CA GLY A 139 5.83 -6.59 -16.85
C GLY A 139 5.00 -7.79 -16.40
N GLU A 140 3.82 -7.54 -15.84
CA GLU A 140 2.86 -8.54 -15.37
C GLU A 140 1.61 -8.49 -16.24
N ASP A 141 1.07 -9.64 -16.64
CA ASP A 141 -0.23 -9.74 -17.32
C ASP A 141 -1.35 -9.38 -16.34
N VAL A 142 -2.00 -8.25 -16.57
CA VAL A 142 -3.15 -7.76 -15.80
C VAL A 142 -4.40 -7.64 -16.69
N SER A 143 -4.43 -8.36 -17.80
CA SER A 143 -5.52 -8.31 -18.81
C SER A 143 -6.90 -8.48 -18.18
N GLY A 144 -7.06 -9.41 -17.23
CA GLY A 144 -8.33 -9.65 -16.53
C GLY A 144 -8.84 -8.41 -15.80
N ASN A 145 -7.94 -7.69 -15.13
CA ASN A 145 -8.29 -6.49 -14.36
C ASN A 145 -8.46 -5.26 -15.27
N LEU A 146 -7.71 -5.16 -16.36
CA LEU A 146 -7.88 -4.10 -17.35
C LEU A 146 -9.23 -4.20 -18.10
N ARG A 147 -9.71 -5.42 -18.38
CA ARG A 147 -11.01 -5.64 -19.04
C ARG A 147 -12.21 -5.08 -18.28
N VAL A 148 -12.10 -4.94 -16.95
CA VAL A 148 -13.19 -4.43 -16.11
C VAL A 148 -13.13 -2.91 -15.91
N ILE A 149 -12.10 -2.23 -16.40
CA ILE A 149 -12.00 -0.76 -16.42
C ILE A 149 -12.88 -0.25 -17.56
N ARG A 150 -13.91 0.53 -17.21
CA ARG A 150 -15.00 0.89 -18.13
C ARG A 150 -14.58 1.71 -19.33
N ASN A 151 -13.55 2.55 -19.21
CA ASN A 151 -13.07 3.43 -20.29
C ASN A 151 -11.93 2.81 -21.11
N ILE A 152 -11.62 1.51 -20.93
CA ILE A 152 -10.81 0.73 -21.86
C ILE A 152 -11.74 0.11 -22.91
N PRO A 153 -11.61 0.50 -24.20
CA PRO A 153 -12.42 -0.09 -25.26
C PRO A 153 -12.00 -1.54 -25.50
N LEU A 154 -12.89 -2.51 -25.29
CA LEU A 154 -12.61 -3.92 -25.64
C LEU A 154 -12.62 -4.15 -27.16
N LYS A 155 -13.19 -3.21 -27.92
CA LYS A 155 -13.17 -3.18 -29.37
C LYS A 155 -13.03 -1.73 -29.84
N LEU A 156 -12.05 -1.49 -30.71
CA LEU A 156 -11.79 -0.17 -31.28
C LEU A 156 -12.84 0.19 -32.34
N ASN A 157 -13.04 1.48 -32.55
CA ASN A 157 -13.97 2.02 -33.55
C ASN A 157 -13.57 1.68 -34.99
N LYS A 158 -12.29 1.37 -35.23
CA LYS A 158 -11.74 0.97 -36.52
C LYS A 158 -10.96 -0.33 -36.37
N PRO A 159 -11.04 -1.28 -37.31
CA PRO A 159 -10.20 -2.47 -37.30
C PRO A 159 -8.77 -2.07 -37.67
N ILE A 160 -7.85 -2.18 -36.74
CA ILE A 160 -6.42 -1.99 -36.92
C ILE A 160 -5.78 -3.39 -36.84
N PRO A 161 -4.91 -3.81 -37.77
CA PRO A 161 -4.30 -5.14 -37.73
C PRO A 161 -3.61 -5.42 -36.38
N PHE A 162 -2.72 -4.51 -35.96
CA PHE A 162 -2.11 -4.53 -34.66
C PHE A 162 -1.87 -3.10 -34.15
N ILE A 163 -2.19 -2.85 -32.89
CA ILE A 163 -1.80 -1.62 -32.20
C ILE A 163 -1.49 -1.93 -30.73
N GLU A 164 -0.35 -1.41 -30.27
CA GLU A 164 0.05 -1.37 -28.86
C GLU A 164 0.06 0.08 -28.39
N VAL A 165 -0.69 0.36 -27.32
CA VAL A 165 -0.77 1.71 -26.74
C VAL A 165 -0.32 1.70 -25.30
N ARG A 166 0.25 2.81 -24.84
CA ARG A 166 0.63 3.03 -23.46
C ARG A 166 -0.32 4.00 -22.79
N GLY A 167 -0.79 3.64 -21.61
CA GLY A 167 -1.65 4.47 -20.78
C GLY A 167 -1.23 4.47 -19.32
N GLU A 168 -1.86 5.37 -18.56
CA GLU A 168 -1.73 5.43 -17.11
C GLU A 168 -3.07 5.10 -16.48
N VAL A 169 -3.13 3.97 -15.74
CA VAL A 169 -4.29 3.61 -14.92
C VAL A 169 -4.21 4.40 -13.63
N TYR A 170 -5.28 5.08 -13.31
CA TYR A 170 -5.37 5.93 -12.10
C TYR A 170 -6.67 5.68 -11.36
N MET A 171 -6.75 6.15 -10.13
CA MET A 171 -7.97 6.15 -9.34
C MET A 171 -8.52 7.59 -9.24
N PRO A 172 -9.71 7.88 -9.77
CA PRO A 172 -10.36 9.18 -9.57
C PRO A 172 -10.54 9.51 -8.09
N LYS A 173 -10.39 10.79 -7.69
CA LYS A 173 -10.49 11.25 -6.30
C LYS A 173 -11.74 10.74 -5.59
N LYS A 174 -12.90 10.84 -6.22
CA LYS A 174 -14.17 10.30 -5.68
C LYS A 174 -14.20 8.78 -5.50
N SER A 175 -13.46 8.05 -6.35
CA SER A 175 -13.32 6.60 -6.21
C SER A 175 -12.42 6.26 -5.04
N PHE A 176 -11.34 7.02 -4.89
CA PHE A 176 -10.39 6.87 -3.80
C PHE A 176 -11.04 7.09 -2.43
N GLU A 177 -11.79 8.19 -2.26
CA GLU A 177 -12.54 8.48 -1.04
C GLU A 177 -13.45 7.30 -0.65
N ARG A 178 -14.23 6.78 -1.61
CA ARG A 178 -15.11 5.61 -1.37
C ARG A 178 -14.35 4.33 -0.99
N VAL A 179 -13.15 4.14 -1.54
CA VAL A 179 -12.32 2.98 -1.22
C VAL A 179 -11.75 3.10 0.18
N VAL A 180 -11.22 4.27 0.54
CA VAL A 180 -10.69 4.57 1.88
C VAL A 180 -11.79 4.42 2.93
N ASP A 181 -12.97 5.01 2.72
CA ASP A 181 -14.11 4.88 3.64
C ASP A 181 -14.47 3.41 3.87
N ARG A 182 -14.51 2.61 2.80
CA ARG A 182 -14.78 1.16 2.91
C ARG A 182 -13.69 0.43 3.70
N GLN A 183 -12.42 0.75 3.47
CA GLN A 183 -11.31 0.15 4.22
C GLN A 183 -11.40 0.51 5.72
N LEU A 184 -11.68 1.77 6.03
CA LEU A 184 -11.87 2.21 7.42
C LEU A 184 -13.06 1.51 8.10
N VAL A 185 -14.19 1.37 7.39
CA VAL A 185 -15.37 0.63 7.89
C VAL A 185 -15.04 -0.84 8.13
N ASN A 186 -14.22 -1.43 7.25
CA ASN A 186 -13.81 -2.84 7.37
C ASN A 186 -12.65 -3.06 8.38
N GLY A 187 -12.08 -1.99 8.95
CA GLY A 187 -10.90 -2.08 9.83
C GLY A 187 -9.60 -2.42 9.08
N GLU A 188 -9.59 -2.25 7.77
CA GLU A 188 -8.40 -2.42 6.93
C GLU A 188 -7.52 -1.16 7.00
N SER A 189 -6.21 -1.32 6.78
CA SER A 189 -5.32 -0.15 6.62
C SER A 189 -5.66 0.58 5.32
N PRO A 190 -5.99 1.88 5.36
CA PRO A 190 -6.34 2.62 4.16
C PRO A 190 -5.12 2.82 3.25
N PHE A 191 -5.37 2.87 1.94
CA PHE A 191 -4.34 3.28 0.99
C PHE A 191 -3.85 4.70 1.28
N LYS A 192 -2.55 4.93 1.06
CA LYS A 192 -1.93 6.23 1.36
C LYS A 192 -2.22 7.29 0.31
N ASN A 193 -2.41 6.91 -0.96
CA ASN A 193 -2.71 7.83 -2.06
C ASN A 193 -3.47 7.11 -3.20
N PRO A 194 -4.09 7.87 -4.13
CA PRO A 194 -4.80 7.33 -5.28
C PRO A 194 -3.93 6.42 -6.17
N ARG A 195 -2.64 6.72 -6.33
CA ARG A 195 -1.69 5.92 -7.10
C ARG A 195 -1.50 4.53 -6.49
N ASN A 196 -1.22 4.45 -5.17
CA ASN A 196 -1.08 3.17 -4.48
C ASN A 196 -2.39 2.39 -4.49
N ALA A 197 -3.52 3.09 -4.37
CA ALA A 197 -4.83 2.47 -4.49
C ALA A 197 -5.08 1.92 -5.90
N ALA A 198 -4.63 2.62 -6.95
CA ALA A 198 -4.70 2.13 -8.33
C ALA A 198 -3.82 0.91 -8.54
N ALA A 199 -2.54 0.96 -8.11
CA ALA A 199 -1.58 -0.14 -8.23
C ALA A 199 -2.06 -1.39 -7.48
N GLY A 200 -2.42 -1.26 -6.19
CA GLY A 200 -2.93 -2.37 -5.39
C GLY A 200 -4.29 -2.90 -5.89
N SER A 201 -5.10 -2.08 -6.56
CA SER A 201 -6.36 -2.52 -7.17
C SER A 201 -6.14 -3.26 -8.49
N LEU A 202 -5.19 -2.81 -9.32
CA LEU A 202 -4.88 -3.46 -10.59
C LEU A 202 -4.19 -4.82 -10.40
N ARG A 203 -3.51 -5.02 -9.28
CA ARG A 203 -2.87 -6.29 -8.88
C ARG A 203 -3.76 -7.22 -8.05
N GLN A 204 -5.08 -6.96 -8.00
CA GLN A 204 -6.02 -7.89 -7.36
C GLN A 204 -6.13 -9.20 -8.16
N LYS A 205 -6.14 -10.35 -7.46
CA LYS A 205 -6.34 -11.66 -8.09
C LYS A 205 -7.78 -11.86 -8.57
N ASP A 206 -8.73 -11.13 -7.99
CA ASP A 206 -10.13 -11.14 -8.35
C ASP A 206 -10.50 -9.87 -9.12
N SER A 207 -10.84 -10.02 -10.40
CA SER A 207 -11.26 -8.92 -11.26
C SER A 207 -12.57 -8.25 -10.81
N ILE A 208 -13.45 -8.96 -10.06
CA ILE A 208 -14.66 -8.37 -9.48
C ILE A 208 -14.26 -7.36 -8.40
N ALA A 209 -13.26 -7.69 -7.58
CA ALA A 209 -12.72 -6.75 -6.60
C ALA A 209 -12.12 -5.51 -7.30
N ALA A 210 -11.34 -5.70 -8.35
CA ALA A 210 -10.79 -4.60 -9.16
C ALA A 210 -11.90 -3.71 -9.76
N ALA A 211 -12.95 -4.31 -10.34
CA ALA A 211 -14.11 -3.59 -10.89
C ALA A 211 -14.81 -2.68 -9.86
N SER A 212 -14.88 -3.14 -8.60
CA SER A 212 -15.54 -2.39 -7.51
C SER A 212 -14.77 -1.14 -7.08
N ARG A 213 -13.49 -1.02 -7.46
CA ARG A 213 -12.58 0.07 -7.06
C ARG A 213 -12.76 1.33 -7.90
N GLY A 214 -13.35 1.22 -9.10
CA GLY A 214 -13.65 2.37 -9.97
C GLY A 214 -12.40 3.04 -10.55
N LEU A 215 -11.50 2.21 -11.10
CA LEU A 215 -10.32 2.66 -11.84
C LEU A 215 -10.69 3.26 -13.19
N ASP A 216 -9.85 4.17 -13.67
CA ASP A 216 -9.92 4.76 -15.01
C ASP A 216 -8.52 4.75 -15.67
N ILE A 217 -8.45 5.05 -16.98
CA ILE A 217 -7.19 5.14 -17.72
C ILE A 217 -7.17 6.36 -18.62
N PHE A 218 -5.98 6.97 -18.74
CA PHE A 218 -5.65 7.86 -19.87
C PHE A 218 -4.58 7.24 -20.73
N VAL A 219 -4.83 7.17 -22.04
CA VAL A 219 -3.84 6.71 -23.03
C VAL A 219 -3.07 7.92 -23.56
N PHE A 220 -1.74 7.82 -23.56
CA PHE A 220 -0.86 8.95 -23.90
C PHE A 220 0.22 8.64 -24.95
N ASN A 221 0.31 7.40 -25.45
CA ASN A 221 1.29 7.05 -26.48
C ASN A 221 0.87 5.81 -27.27
N ILE A 222 1.24 5.79 -28.56
CA ILE A 222 1.24 4.58 -29.41
C ILE A 222 2.66 4.02 -29.39
N GLN A 223 2.82 2.77 -28.93
CA GLN A 223 4.11 2.07 -28.92
C GLN A 223 4.41 1.44 -30.27
N GLN A 224 3.41 0.77 -30.83
CA GLN A 224 3.47 0.14 -32.16
C GLN A 224 2.12 0.27 -32.87
N ILE A 225 2.13 0.34 -34.18
CA ILE A 225 0.93 0.32 -35.02
C ILE A 225 1.24 -0.24 -36.40
N GLU A 226 0.36 -1.07 -36.92
CA GLU A 226 0.44 -1.61 -38.30
C GLU A 226 -0.63 -0.99 -39.19
N GLY A 227 -0.25 -0.76 -40.46
CA GLY A 227 -1.18 -0.30 -41.51
C GLY A 227 -1.53 1.19 -41.46
N VAL A 228 -0.95 1.96 -40.53
CA VAL A 228 -1.18 3.41 -40.39
C VAL A 228 0.17 4.12 -40.25
N SER A 229 0.34 5.22 -40.97
CA SER A 229 1.52 6.09 -40.83
C SER A 229 1.14 7.36 -40.08
N LEU A 230 1.82 7.61 -38.97
CA LEU A 230 1.67 8.81 -38.16
C LEU A 230 3.01 9.55 -38.11
N THR A 231 2.96 10.87 -38.20
CA THR A 231 4.16 11.71 -38.30
C THR A 231 4.40 12.54 -37.05
N SER A 232 3.39 12.70 -36.18
CA SER A 232 3.52 13.53 -35.00
C SER A 232 2.75 12.95 -33.78
N HIS A 233 3.16 13.37 -32.61
CA HIS A 233 2.55 12.97 -31.34
C HIS A 233 1.11 13.47 -31.21
N LYS A 234 0.89 14.75 -31.55
CA LYS A 234 -0.46 15.29 -31.56
C LYS A 234 -1.39 14.50 -32.48
N GLN A 235 -0.93 14.20 -33.70
CA GLN A 235 -1.69 13.36 -34.63
C GLN A 235 -1.99 11.97 -34.04
N SER A 236 -1.04 11.37 -33.30
CA SER A 236 -1.26 10.07 -32.64
C SER A 236 -2.32 10.15 -31.54
N LEU A 237 -2.33 11.22 -30.74
CA LEU A 237 -3.35 11.43 -29.71
C LEU A 237 -4.74 11.67 -30.32
N ASP A 238 -4.83 12.45 -31.38
CA ASP A 238 -6.07 12.69 -32.11
C ASP A 238 -6.60 11.37 -32.72
N PHE A 239 -5.70 10.55 -33.28
CA PHE A 239 -6.05 9.23 -33.83
C PHE A 239 -6.52 8.25 -32.75
N LEU A 240 -5.89 8.24 -31.58
CA LEU A 240 -6.34 7.44 -30.44
C LEU A 240 -7.76 7.79 -30.01
N LYS A 241 -8.14 9.08 -30.01
CA LYS A 241 -9.52 9.50 -29.74
C LYS A 241 -10.51 8.95 -30.78
N GLU A 242 -10.13 8.96 -32.08
CA GLU A 242 -10.96 8.38 -33.13
C GLU A 242 -11.15 6.87 -32.97
N LEU A 243 -10.15 6.16 -32.43
CA LEU A 243 -10.23 4.74 -32.11
C LEU A 243 -11.11 4.43 -30.90
N GLY A 244 -11.47 5.43 -30.08
CA GLY A 244 -12.33 5.31 -28.90
C GLY A 244 -11.58 5.28 -27.58
N PHE A 245 -10.27 5.58 -27.56
CA PHE A 245 -9.53 5.69 -26.32
C PHE A 245 -9.82 7.01 -25.58
N ASN A 246 -9.82 6.94 -24.26
CA ASN A 246 -9.74 8.12 -23.41
C ASN A 246 -8.27 8.57 -23.35
N THR A 247 -7.95 9.66 -24.04
CA THR A 247 -6.56 10.16 -24.10
C THR A 247 -6.30 11.15 -22.97
N VAL A 248 -5.01 11.35 -22.66
CA VAL A 248 -4.59 12.39 -21.71
C VAL A 248 -5.30 13.72 -22.04
N PRO A 249 -5.92 14.38 -21.04
CA PRO A 249 -6.62 15.63 -21.28
C PRO A 249 -5.64 16.79 -21.47
N ASP A 250 -6.13 17.91 -22.01
CA ASP A 250 -5.46 19.21 -22.05
C ASP A 250 -4.04 19.21 -22.66
N TYR A 251 -3.74 18.26 -23.57
CA TYR A 251 -2.49 18.30 -24.31
C TYR A 251 -2.49 19.47 -25.31
N THR A 252 -1.40 20.22 -25.33
CA THR A 252 -1.25 21.42 -26.15
C THR A 252 0.00 21.33 -27.00
N LEU A 253 -0.16 21.56 -28.32
CA LEU A 253 0.96 21.73 -29.23
C LEU A 253 1.43 23.18 -29.17
N VAL A 254 2.72 23.42 -28.97
CA VAL A 254 3.36 24.72 -28.87
C VAL A 254 4.57 24.82 -29.78
N ASP A 255 4.88 26.03 -30.26
CA ASP A 255 5.90 26.25 -31.29
C ASP A 255 7.32 26.42 -30.73
N ASN A 256 7.46 26.68 -29.43
CA ASN A 256 8.75 26.92 -28.77
C ASN A 256 8.72 26.56 -27.29
N ILE A 257 9.88 26.59 -26.64
CA ILE A 257 10.04 26.19 -25.26
C ILE A 257 9.43 27.20 -24.26
N ASP A 258 9.37 28.49 -24.61
CA ASP A 258 8.76 29.50 -23.74
C ASP A 258 7.25 29.27 -23.60
N GLU A 259 6.59 28.92 -24.69
CA GLU A 259 5.19 28.51 -24.69
C GLU A 259 5.00 27.19 -23.92
N ALA A 260 5.95 26.24 -24.03
CA ALA A 260 5.90 25.00 -23.25
C ALA A 260 5.99 25.28 -21.73
N VAL A 261 6.89 26.17 -21.30
CA VAL A 261 7.00 26.61 -19.91
C VAL A 261 5.71 27.29 -19.45
N SER A 262 5.11 28.15 -20.29
CA SER A 262 3.83 28.78 -19.96
C SER A 262 2.69 27.76 -19.81
N GLN A 263 2.70 26.71 -20.63
CA GLN A 263 1.71 25.62 -20.52
C GLN A 263 1.93 24.75 -19.27
N ILE A 264 3.19 24.49 -18.88
CA ILE A 264 3.52 23.83 -17.60
C ILE A 264 2.92 24.62 -16.43
N ASP A 265 3.07 25.96 -16.41
CA ASP A 265 2.49 26.79 -15.36
C ASP A 265 0.96 26.65 -15.30
N LYS A 266 0.27 26.71 -16.43
CA LYS A 266 -1.19 26.56 -16.51
C LYS A 266 -1.67 25.20 -15.99
N ILE A 267 -0.97 24.12 -16.34
CA ILE A 267 -1.27 22.76 -15.84
C ILE A 267 -1.09 22.75 -14.31
N GLY A 268 -0.01 23.37 -13.79
CA GLY A 268 0.22 23.47 -12.35
C GLY A 268 -0.88 24.24 -11.61
N GLU A 269 -1.36 25.35 -12.16
CA GLU A 269 -2.46 26.15 -11.59
C GLU A 269 -3.78 25.36 -11.55
N SER A 270 -4.04 24.49 -12.55
CA SER A 270 -5.25 23.67 -12.62
C SER A 270 -5.23 22.43 -11.72
N ARG A 271 -4.06 22.03 -11.17
CA ARG A 271 -3.83 20.77 -10.43
C ARG A 271 -4.89 20.50 -9.35
N GLY A 272 -5.22 21.52 -8.55
CA GLY A 272 -6.19 21.38 -7.46
C GLY A 272 -7.64 21.14 -7.89
N SER A 273 -8.00 21.50 -9.13
CA SER A 273 -9.35 21.37 -9.68
C SER A 273 -9.59 20.08 -10.46
N LEU A 274 -8.54 19.31 -10.74
CA LEU A 274 -8.66 18.05 -11.49
C LEU A 274 -9.31 16.95 -10.63
N GLU A 275 -10.12 16.11 -11.26
CA GLU A 275 -10.72 14.91 -10.62
C GLU A 275 -9.73 13.75 -10.44
N PHE A 276 -8.48 13.92 -10.86
CA PHE A 276 -7.37 12.99 -10.76
C PHE A 276 -6.09 13.72 -10.33
N ASP A 277 -5.11 13.00 -9.85
CA ASP A 277 -3.85 13.59 -9.43
C ASP A 277 -2.83 13.62 -10.57
N ILE A 278 -1.99 14.65 -10.55
CA ILE A 278 -0.84 14.82 -11.43
C ILE A 278 0.38 15.17 -10.59
N ASP A 279 1.52 14.57 -10.90
CA ASP A 279 2.79 14.84 -10.23
C ASP A 279 3.69 15.79 -11.05
N GLY A 280 3.23 16.18 -12.24
CA GLY A 280 4.02 17.01 -13.13
C GLY A 280 3.33 17.36 -14.45
N ALA A 281 4.13 17.81 -15.39
CA ALA A 281 3.79 17.95 -16.81
C ALA A 281 4.87 17.28 -17.67
N VAL A 282 4.48 16.71 -18.81
CA VAL A 282 5.43 16.09 -19.75
C VAL A 282 5.55 16.97 -20.99
N VAL A 283 6.79 17.29 -21.35
CA VAL A 283 7.12 17.98 -22.60
C VAL A 283 7.72 16.97 -23.55
N LYS A 284 7.14 16.81 -24.72
CA LYS A 284 7.56 15.87 -25.75
C LYS A 284 7.79 16.59 -27.07
N ILE A 285 8.83 16.22 -27.80
CA ILE A 285 8.97 16.65 -29.21
C ILE A 285 7.78 16.09 -29.99
N ASP A 286 7.10 16.91 -30.78
CA ASP A 286 5.92 16.46 -31.55
C ASP A 286 6.29 15.59 -32.74
N ASP A 287 7.29 15.98 -33.53
CA ASP A 287 7.70 15.29 -34.77
C ASP A 287 8.42 13.97 -34.52
N PHE A 288 7.96 12.89 -35.14
CA PHE A 288 8.50 11.53 -34.94
C PHE A 288 9.85 11.29 -35.63
N GLU A 289 10.17 12.01 -36.73
CA GLU A 289 11.49 11.95 -37.33
C GLU A 289 12.53 12.55 -36.40
N MET A 290 12.24 13.73 -35.81
CA MET A 290 13.11 14.35 -34.84
C MET A 290 13.33 13.46 -33.60
N ARG A 291 12.29 12.72 -33.16
CA ARG A 291 12.45 11.75 -32.05
C ARG A 291 13.41 10.62 -32.43
N ARG A 292 13.35 10.12 -33.66
CA ARG A 292 14.26 9.07 -34.14
C ARG A 292 15.71 9.56 -34.21
N GLU A 293 15.92 10.80 -34.62
CA GLU A 293 17.25 11.43 -34.67
C GLU A 293 17.84 11.62 -33.26
N LEU A 294 17.02 12.07 -32.29
CA LEU A 294 17.43 12.26 -30.90
C LEU A 294 17.72 10.94 -30.18
N GLY A 295 16.92 9.92 -30.46
CA GLY A 295 17.04 8.59 -29.87
C GLY A 295 16.76 8.57 -28.37
N SER A 296 17.28 7.52 -27.71
CA SER A 296 17.12 7.27 -26.27
C SER A 296 18.46 6.96 -25.60
N THR A 297 18.52 7.14 -24.29
CA THR A 297 19.58 6.60 -23.43
C THR A 297 19.19 5.16 -23.02
N SER A 298 20.00 4.54 -22.16
CA SER A 298 19.65 3.22 -21.60
C SER A 298 18.41 3.26 -20.69
N LYS A 299 17.96 4.43 -20.23
CA LYS A 299 16.89 4.59 -19.23
C LYS A 299 15.71 5.42 -19.72
N PHE A 300 15.95 6.47 -20.48
CA PHE A 300 14.93 7.43 -20.90
C PHE A 300 15.17 8.02 -22.30
N PRO A 301 14.09 8.43 -22.99
CA PRO A 301 14.17 9.08 -24.29
C PRO A 301 14.79 10.48 -24.17
N LYS A 302 15.56 10.90 -25.18
CA LYS A 302 16.13 12.25 -25.25
C LYS A 302 15.14 13.29 -25.79
N TRP A 303 14.01 12.85 -26.31
CA TRP A 303 12.96 13.68 -26.94
C TRP A 303 11.82 14.03 -26.01
N ALA A 304 11.88 13.63 -24.71
CA ALA A 304 10.88 13.93 -23.72
C ALA A 304 11.51 14.23 -22.35
N VAL A 305 10.85 15.08 -21.58
CA VAL A 305 11.22 15.44 -20.22
C VAL A 305 9.96 15.59 -19.35
N ALA A 306 10.01 15.17 -18.12
CA ALA A 306 8.94 15.34 -17.13
C ALA A 306 9.29 16.47 -16.17
N PHE A 307 8.52 17.54 -16.18
CA PHE A 307 8.61 18.59 -15.16
C PHE A 307 7.83 18.14 -13.92
N LYS A 308 8.49 18.09 -12.79
CA LYS A 308 7.90 17.73 -11.49
C LYS A 308 7.50 18.97 -10.70
N TYR A 309 6.22 19.03 -10.29
CA TYR A 309 5.79 20.10 -9.39
C TYR A 309 6.28 19.82 -7.97
N PRO A 310 6.72 20.87 -7.24
CA PRO A 310 6.93 20.72 -5.82
C PRO A 310 5.60 20.36 -5.12
N PRO A 311 5.65 19.67 -3.97
CA PRO A 311 4.48 19.50 -3.12
C PRO A 311 3.85 20.85 -2.79
N GLU A 312 2.51 20.89 -2.75
CA GLU A 312 1.82 22.12 -2.37
C GLU A 312 1.99 22.35 -0.87
N GLU A 313 2.45 23.54 -0.52
CA GLU A 313 2.65 24.00 0.86
C GLU A 313 1.80 25.22 1.13
N LYS A 314 1.18 25.30 2.31
CA LYS A 314 0.39 26.46 2.76
C LYS A 314 0.72 26.81 4.20
N GLN A 315 0.65 28.09 4.49
CA GLN A 315 0.75 28.55 5.87
C GLN A 315 -0.62 28.63 6.51
N THR A 316 -0.71 28.20 7.76
CA THR A 316 -1.91 28.29 8.58
C THR A 316 -1.54 28.40 10.05
N LYS A 317 -2.51 28.77 10.88
CA LYS A 317 -2.33 28.93 12.34
C LYS A 317 -2.75 27.68 13.07
N ILE A 318 -1.96 27.26 14.08
CA ILE A 318 -2.36 26.24 15.05
C ILE A 318 -3.33 26.86 16.05
N ILE A 319 -4.57 26.39 16.05
CA ILE A 319 -5.60 26.84 16.99
C ILE A 319 -5.48 26.08 18.32
N ASP A 320 -5.21 24.76 18.25
CA ASP A 320 -5.11 23.86 19.39
C ASP A 320 -4.24 22.64 19.05
N ILE A 321 -3.82 21.88 20.06
CA ILE A 321 -3.13 20.58 19.91
C ILE A 321 -3.88 19.55 20.73
N GLU A 322 -4.57 18.65 20.04
CA GLU A 322 -5.29 17.55 20.65
C GLU A 322 -4.39 16.33 20.84
N ILE A 323 -4.53 15.68 21.99
CA ILE A 323 -3.81 14.44 22.31
C ILE A 323 -4.79 13.27 22.32
N ALA A 324 -4.66 12.38 21.36
CA ALA A 324 -5.41 11.12 21.32
C ALA A 324 -4.64 9.99 22.02
N VAL A 325 -5.37 9.05 22.63
CA VAL A 325 -4.78 7.85 23.26
C VAL A 325 -5.05 6.64 22.35
N GLY A 326 -3.98 6.04 21.84
CA GLY A 326 -4.04 4.85 21.00
C GLY A 326 -4.32 3.56 21.79
N ARG A 327 -4.53 2.45 21.09
CA ARG A 327 -4.80 1.11 21.65
C ARG A 327 -3.73 0.66 22.66
N THR A 328 -2.48 0.91 22.38
CA THR A 328 -1.33 0.57 23.26
C THR A 328 -1.00 1.66 24.26
N GLY A 329 -1.93 2.59 24.51
CA GLY A 329 -1.72 3.71 25.42
C GLY A 329 -0.90 4.88 24.86
N VAL A 330 -0.37 4.78 23.64
CA VAL A 330 0.45 5.84 23.02
C VAL A 330 -0.36 7.12 22.88
N LEU A 331 0.20 8.23 23.36
CA LEU A 331 -0.34 9.56 23.16
C LEU A 331 0.11 10.09 21.80
N THR A 332 -0.85 10.39 20.93
CA THR A 332 -0.60 10.88 19.57
C THR A 332 -1.09 12.32 19.44
N PRO A 333 -0.20 13.30 19.16
CA PRO A 333 -0.56 14.70 19.02
C PRO A 333 -1.08 14.98 17.60
N THR A 334 -2.12 15.82 17.52
CA THR A 334 -2.68 16.33 16.28
C THR A 334 -2.90 17.84 16.40
N ALA A 335 -2.30 18.62 15.51
CA ALA A 335 -2.57 20.06 15.43
C ALA A 335 -3.99 20.29 14.89
N VAL A 336 -4.77 21.08 15.57
CA VAL A 336 -6.01 21.67 15.06
C VAL A 336 -5.64 23.00 14.41
N LEU A 337 -5.96 23.17 13.15
CA LEU A 337 -5.51 24.26 12.31
C LEU A 337 -6.67 25.20 11.96
N GLU A 338 -6.36 26.47 11.76
CA GLU A 338 -7.25 27.34 11.00
C GLU A 338 -7.45 26.72 9.61
N PRO A 339 -8.71 26.50 9.15
CA PRO A 339 -8.96 25.79 7.90
C PRO A 339 -8.23 26.42 6.72
N VAL A 340 -7.44 25.64 6.00
CA VAL A 340 -6.69 26.08 4.81
C VAL A 340 -6.95 25.14 3.64
N HIS A 341 -7.10 25.71 2.44
CA HIS A 341 -7.28 24.92 1.23
C HIS A 341 -5.91 24.47 0.71
N LEU A 342 -5.70 23.12 0.66
CA LEU A 342 -4.42 22.51 0.32
C LEU A 342 -4.66 21.26 -0.54
N ALA A 343 -4.05 21.22 -1.72
CA ALA A 343 -4.16 20.10 -2.67
C ALA A 343 -5.62 19.62 -2.85
N GLY A 344 -6.52 20.57 -3.23
CA GLY A 344 -7.91 20.29 -3.57
C GLY A 344 -8.86 19.98 -2.41
N THR A 345 -8.41 19.99 -1.15
CA THR A 345 -9.27 19.79 0.03
C THR A 345 -9.04 20.84 1.11
N THR A 346 -10.01 20.99 2.01
CA THR A 346 -9.85 21.87 3.19
C THR A 346 -9.22 21.07 4.32
N VAL A 347 -8.02 21.47 4.73
CA VAL A 347 -7.26 20.89 5.84
C VAL A 347 -7.51 21.70 7.11
N SER A 348 -7.96 21.05 8.17
CA SER A 348 -8.16 21.64 9.50
C SER A 348 -7.41 20.87 10.60
N ARG A 349 -6.68 19.81 10.25
CA ARG A 349 -5.93 18.98 11.19
C ARG A 349 -4.65 18.49 10.52
N ALA A 350 -3.53 18.43 11.27
CA ALA A 350 -2.27 17.91 10.79
C ALA A 350 -1.58 17.06 11.87
N THR A 351 -0.86 16.02 11.47
CA THR A 351 -0.10 15.21 12.42
C THR A 351 1.11 15.96 12.98
N LEU A 352 1.39 15.72 14.26
CA LEU A 352 2.60 16.20 14.95
C LEU A 352 3.48 15.04 15.43
N HIS A 353 3.21 13.83 14.98
CA HIS A 353 3.93 12.59 15.23
C HIS A 353 4.11 12.25 16.71
N ASN A 354 5.00 12.95 17.43
CA ASN A 354 5.32 12.71 18.85
C ASN A 354 5.88 13.98 19.53
N GLN A 355 6.21 13.88 20.83
CA GLN A 355 6.76 14.99 21.60
C GLN A 355 8.15 15.44 21.09
N ASP A 356 8.98 14.52 20.61
CA ASP A 356 10.31 14.87 20.11
C ASP A 356 10.24 15.74 18.87
N PHE A 357 9.33 15.41 17.94
CA PHE A 357 9.05 16.23 16.76
C PHE A 357 8.56 17.65 17.13
N ILE A 358 7.67 17.75 18.12
CA ILE A 358 7.19 19.04 18.64
C ILE A 358 8.35 19.85 19.22
N ASN A 359 9.22 19.22 20.02
CA ASN A 359 10.38 19.87 20.63
C ASN A 359 11.42 20.31 19.58
N GLU A 360 11.72 19.44 18.60
CA GLU A 360 12.69 19.72 17.54
C GLU A 360 12.27 20.94 16.71
N LYS A 361 10.98 21.05 16.39
CA LYS A 361 10.44 22.14 15.60
C LYS A 361 9.98 23.35 16.42
N GLY A 362 9.96 23.23 17.75
CA GLY A 362 9.54 24.30 18.65
C GLY A 362 8.04 24.62 18.55
N ILE A 363 7.20 23.65 18.19
CA ILE A 363 5.77 23.87 17.87
C ILE A 363 4.98 24.24 19.12
N ALA A 364 4.19 25.31 19.04
CA ALA A 364 3.29 25.77 20.09
C ALA A 364 1.90 26.14 19.55
N ILE A 365 0.91 26.18 20.45
CA ILE A 365 -0.43 26.70 20.12
C ILE A 365 -0.33 28.19 19.77
N GLY A 366 -0.96 28.57 18.66
CA GLY A 366 -0.98 29.93 18.16
C GLY A 366 0.11 30.21 17.10
N ASP A 367 1.06 29.29 16.90
CA ASP A 367 2.10 29.42 15.88
C ASP A 367 1.51 29.42 14.45
N ILE A 368 2.18 30.16 13.57
CA ILE A 368 1.94 30.07 12.11
C ILE A 368 2.90 29.02 11.56
N VAL A 369 2.36 27.98 10.97
CA VAL A 369 3.11 26.82 10.48
C VAL A 369 2.89 26.60 8.99
N THR A 370 3.90 26.09 8.32
CA THR A 370 3.75 25.55 6.97
C THR A 370 3.28 24.10 7.06
N VAL A 371 2.21 23.78 6.35
CA VAL A 371 1.65 22.44 6.25
C VAL A 371 1.69 21.96 4.81
N ARG A 372 1.90 20.65 4.66
CA ARG A 372 1.75 19.94 3.39
C ARG A 372 0.96 18.64 3.63
N LYS A 373 0.59 17.95 2.57
CA LYS A 373 0.07 16.59 2.66
C LYS A 373 1.19 15.60 2.37
N ALA A 374 1.52 14.78 3.36
CA ALA A 374 2.38 13.63 3.19
C ALA A 374 1.68 12.57 2.32
N GLY A 375 2.34 12.13 1.21
CA GLY A 375 1.73 11.22 0.24
C GLY A 375 0.45 11.77 -0.40
N ASP A 376 0.36 13.09 -0.55
CA ASP A 376 -0.83 13.82 -1.01
C ASP A 376 -2.11 13.58 -0.19
N ILE A 377 -2.03 12.96 0.99
CA ILE A 377 -3.19 12.59 1.82
C ILE A 377 -3.10 13.13 3.24
N ILE A 378 -2.06 12.78 4.00
CA ILE A 378 -1.98 13.04 5.44
C ILE A 378 -1.37 14.42 5.67
N PRO A 379 -2.16 15.41 6.16
CA PRO A 379 -1.58 16.70 6.48
C PRO A 379 -0.57 16.58 7.62
N GLU A 380 0.61 17.17 7.43
CA GLU A 380 1.68 17.26 8.42
C GLU A 380 2.20 18.70 8.53
N VAL A 381 2.77 19.04 9.67
CA VAL A 381 3.46 20.30 9.90
C VAL A 381 4.92 20.17 9.50
N LEU A 382 5.39 20.97 8.56
CA LEU A 382 6.78 20.99 8.10
C LEU A 382 7.70 21.80 9.00
N CYS A 383 7.31 23.04 9.24
CA CYS A 383 8.09 24.00 10.03
C CYS A 383 7.20 25.06 10.64
N VAL A 384 7.72 25.75 11.64
CA VAL A 384 7.13 26.95 12.21
C VAL A 384 7.71 28.15 11.47
N ASN A 385 6.85 29.01 10.97
CA ASN A 385 7.19 30.25 10.27
C ASN A 385 7.25 31.43 11.24
N GLU A 386 6.26 31.49 12.16
CA GLU A 386 6.17 32.54 13.17
C GLU A 386 5.78 31.88 14.52
N HIS A 387 6.60 32.11 15.54
CA HIS A 387 6.31 31.64 16.88
C HIS A 387 5.40 32.63 17.63
N ASN A 388 4.33 32.10 18.22
CA ASN A 388 3.48 32.85 19.13
C ASN A 388 3.89 32.65 20.60
N SER A 389 4.66 31.59 20.90
CA SER A 389 5.18 31.26 22.22
C SER A 389 6.67 30.95 22.18
N SER A 390 7.37 31.26 23.24
CA SER A 390 8.80 30.89 23.40
C SER A 390 9.01 29.44 23.85
N GLU A 391 7.94 28.75 24.27
CA GLU A 391 8.00 27.37 24.72
C GLU A 391 7.17 26.46 23.82
N ALA A 392 7.79 25.34 23.40
CA ALA A 392 7.10 24.28 22.65
C ALA A 392 5.98 23.64 23.50
N PHE A 393 4.95 23.17 22.84
CA PHE A 393 3.86 22.44 23.50
C PHE A 393 4.39 21.19 24.20
N LYS A 394 3.96 20.97 25.43
CA LYS A 394 4.32 19.81 26.25
C LYS A 394 3.12 18.89 26.43
N PHE A 395 3.37 17.59 26.29
CA PHE A 395 2.35 16.60 26.59
C PHE A 395 1.91 16.71 28.06
N PRO A 396 0.64 16.40 28.33
CA PRO A 396 0.17 16.35 29.71
C PRO A 396 0.88 15.23 30.48
N GLU A 397 1.20 15.47 31.75
CA GLU A 397 1.78 14.47 32.66
C GLU A 397 0.79 13.36 33.02
N ARG A 398 -0.49 13.57 32.70
CA ARG A 398 -1.60 12.65 32.93
C ARG A 398 -2.38 12.37 31.66
N CYS A 399 -2.82 11.13 31.56
CA CYS A 399 -3.65 10.69 30.44
C CYS A 399 -4.93 11.54 30.30
N PRO A 400 -5.23 12.11 29.14
CA PRO A 400 -6.44 12.93 28.97
C PRO A 400 -7.74 12.15 29.12
N SER A 401 -7.72 10.82 29.01
CA SER A 401 -8.91 9.97 29.12
C SER A 401 -9.15 9.46 30.55
N CYS A 402 -8.11 9.03 31.28
CA CYS A 402 -8.27 8.37 32.58
C CYS A 402 -7.51 9.04 33.72
N SER A 403 -6.82 10.15 33.49
CA SER A 403 -6.02 10.91 34.47
C SER A 403 -4.88 10.15 35.17
N SER A 404 -4.56 8.93 34.72
CA SER A 404 -3.39 8.19 35.20
C SER A 404 -2.10 8.82 34.68
N VAL A 405 -1.00 8.63 35.42
CA VAL A 405 0.33 9.11 34.99
C VAL A 405 0.71 8.49 33.67
N VAL A 406 1.30 9.29 32.77
CA VAL A 406 1.88 8.80 31.54
C VAL A 406 3.39 8.64 31.68
N ILE A 407 3.97 7.67 31.02
CA ILE A 407 5.41 7.40 31.07
C ILE A 407 6.01 7.38 29.67
N ARG A 408 7.30 7.62 29.61
CA ARG A 408 8.15 7.39 28.45
C ARG A 408 9.14 6.29 28.81
N GLU A 409 9.14 5.22 28.02
CA GLU A 409 10.11 4.13 28.18
C GLU A 409 11.48 4.56 27.63
N ASP A 410 12.56 4.13 28.27
CA ASP A 410 13.92 4.46 27.85
C ASP A 410 14.18 3.94 26.43
N GLY A 411 14.63 4.84 25.55
CA GLY A 411 14.91 4.53 24.15
C GLY A 411 13.69 4.61 23.21
N GLU A 412 12.47 4.89 23.72
CA GLU A 412 11.28 5.11 22.90
C GLU A 412 10.91 6.59 22.77
N ALA A 413 10.47 7.00 21.57
CA ALA A 413 9.89 8.32 21.36
C ALA A 413 8.45 8.44 21.87
N ALA A 414 7.79 7.31 22.14
CA ALA A 414 6.38 7.24 22.50
C ALA A 414 6.17 7.49 24.00
N ILE A 415 5.26 8.43 24.33
CA ILE A 415 4.72 8.63 25.69
C ILE A 415 3.42 7.84 25.79
N ARG A 416 3.21 7.11 26.91
CA ARG A 416 2.11 6.15 27.05
C ARG A 416 1.33 6.31 28.36
N CYS A 417 0.03 6.11 28.27
CA CYS A 417 -0.81 5.78 29.41
C CYS A 417 -0.63 4.30 29.76
N ILE A 418 -0.21 4.02 30.98
CA ILE A 418 0.01 2.64 31.46
C ILE A 418 -1.21 2.02 32.17
N ASN A 419 -2.30 2.76 32.26
CA ASN A 419 -3.51 2.24 32.89
C ASN A 419 -4.24 1.26 31.95
N PRO A 420 -4.32 -0.03 32.28
CA PRO A 420 -5.03 -1.02 31.47
C PRO A 420 -6.55 -0.80 31.42
N ASP A 421 -7.11 -0.04 32.39
CA ASP A 421 -8.54 0.31 32.45
C ASP A 421 -8.83 1.67 31.84
N CYS A 422 -7.93 2.20 31.02
CA CYS A 422 -8.16 3.48 30.33
C CYS A 422 -9.32 3.36 29.33
N PRO A 423 -10.41 4.15 29.45
CA PRO A 423 -11.57 4.07 28.56
C PRO A 423 -11.22 4.21 27.07
N ALA A 424 -10.26 5.08 26.73
CA ALA A 424 -9.81 5.24 25.35
C ALA A 424 -9.09 3.98 24.83
N GLN A 425 -8.33 3.29 25.68
CA GLN A 425 -7.70 2.02 25.30
C GLN A 425 -8.74 0.92 25.18
N LEU A 426 -9.72 0.86 26.09
CA LEU A 426 -10.80 -0.12 26.05
C LEU A 426 -11.52 -0.08 24.69
N LEU A 427 -12.03 1.08 24.27
CA LEU A 427 -12.73 1.20 22.99
C LEU A 427 -11.86 0.74 21.81
N ARG A 428 -10.60 1.14 21.78
CA ARG A 428 -9.67 0.71 20.71
C ARG A 428 -9.37 -0.78 20.74
N ASN A 429 -9.27 -1.38 21.93
CA ASN A 429 -9.09 -2.82 22.10
C ASN A 429 -10.34 -3.59 21.64
N LEU A 430 -11.54 -3.11 21.96
CA LEU A 430 -12.81 -3.69 21.50
C LEU A 430 -12.92 -3.66 19.97
N ILE A 431 -12.61 -2.51 19.34
CA ILE A 431 -12.60 -2.37 17.87
C ILE A 431 -11.63 -3.38 17.25
N HIS A 432 -10.42 -3.50 17.81
CA HIS A 432 -9.45 -4.48 17.34
C HIS A 432 -9.94 -5.92 17.52
N PHE A 433 -10.47 -6.24 18.72
CA PHE A 433 -10.97 -7.58 19.05
C PHE A 433 -12.08 -8.03 18.09
N CYS A 434 -13.01 -7.13 17.75
CA CYS A 434 -14.14 -7.42 16.87
C CYS A 434 -13.76 -7.42 15.38
N SER A 435 -12.56 -6.96 15.01
CA SER A 435 -12.14 -6.78 13.62
C SER A 435 -12.12 -8.12 12.84
N ARG A 436 -12.21 -8.02 11.49
CA ARG A 436 -12.24 -9.17 10.57
C ARG A 436 -11.04 -10.10 10.71
N ASP A 437 -9.85 -9.54 10.94
CA ASP A 437 -8.63 -10.33 11.07
C ASP A 437 -8.47 -10.95 12.45
N ALA A 438 -9.22 -10.47 13.45
CA ALA A 438 -9.29 -10.98 14.81
C ALA A 438 -10.50 -11.92 14.98
N MET A 439 -11.45 -11.59 15.86
CA MET A 439 -12.60 -12.46 16.13
C MET A 439 -13.74 -12.34 15.10
N ASP A 440 -13.64 -11.45 14.11
CA ASP A 440 -14.57 -11.28 12.98
C ASP A 440 -16.04 -11.16 13.41
N ILE A 441 -16.31 -10.23 14.32
CA ILE A 441 -17.66 -10.00 14.84
C ILE A 441 -18.36 -8.94 14.00
N GLU A 442 -19.01 -9.38 12.91
CA GLU A 442 -19.76 -8.50 12.02
C GLU A 442 -20.90 -7.77 12.76
N GLY A 443 -21.06 -6.49 12.47
CA GLY A 443 -22.08 -5.65 13.10
C GLY A 443 -21.57 -4.87 14.30
N LEU A 444 -20.42 -5.22 14.91
CA LEU A 444 -19.79 -4.45 15.98
C LEU A 444 -18.69 -3.54 15.42
N GLY A 445 -19.06 -2.58 14.58
CA GLY A 445 -18.15 -1.55 14.07
C GLY A 445 -17.82 -0.47 15.13
N PRO A 446 -16.85 0.44 14.84
CA PRO A 446 -16.39 1.46 15.79
C PRO A 446 -17.50 2.30 16.43
N ALA A 447 -18.43 2.82 15.62
CA ALA A 447 -19.54 3.65 16.12
C ALA A 447 -20.51 2.87 17.05
N ILE A 448 -20.73 1.58 16.74
CA ILE A 448 -21.62 0.72 17.52
C ILE A 448 -20.96 0.35 18.85
N LEU A 449 -19.67 -0.01 18.82
CA LEU A 449 -18.91 -0.29 20.05
C LEU A 449 -18.82 0.95 20.95
N GLU A 450 -18.61 2.14 20.37
CA GLU A 450 -18.64 3.39 21.13
C GLU A 450 -20.01 3.64 21.77
N ALA A 451 -21.11 3.42 21.05
CA ALA A 451 -22.45 3.52 21.60
C ALA A 451 -22.69 2.50 22.72
N PHE A 452 -22.22 1.26 22.56
CA PHE A 452 -22.37 0.21 23.58
C PHE A 452 -21.57 0.52 24.85
N VAL A 453 -20.35 1.02 24.71
CA VAL A 453 -19.52 1.46 25.85
C VAL A 453 -20.17 2.66 26.55
N ASN A 454 -20.63 3.67 25.81
CA ASN A 454 -21.23 4.87 26.38
C ASN A 454 -22.56 4.60 27.11
N ASN A 455 -23.28 3.54 26.73
CA ASN A 455 -24.52 3.12 27.38
C ASN A 455 -24.33 1.98 28.40
N GLY A 456 -23.08 1.64 28.76
CA GLY A 456 -22.77 0.64 29.77
C GLY A 456 -23.15 -0.80 29.41
N LEU A 457 -23.33 -1.10 28.10
CA LEU A 457 -23.58 -2.45 27.62
C LEU A 457 -22.30 -3.30 27.59
N ILE A 458 -21.13 -2.65 27.41
CA ILE A 458 -19.82 -3.25 27.38
C ILE A 458 -18.88 -2.38 28.23
N GLU A 459 -18.31 -2.92 29.27
CA GLU A 459 -17.29 -2.28 30.13
C GLU A 459 -15.91 -2.93 29.98
N LYS A 460 -15.86 -4.17 29.48
CA LYS A 460 -14.66 -4.96 29.22
C LYS A 460 -14.85 -5.91 28.03
N THR A 461 -13.77 -6.48 27.52
CA THR A 461 -13.78 -7.26 26.28
C THR A 461 -14.68 -8.50 26.36
N GLU A 462 -14.69 -9.19 27.48
CA GLU A 462 -15.50 -10.38 27.70
C GLU A 462 -17.01 -10.11 27.69
N ASP A 463 -17.46 -8.89 28.01
CA ASP A 463 -18.89 -8.51 28.02
C ASP A 463 -19.52 -8.63 26.62
N ILE A 464 -18.70 -8.63 25.54
CA ILE A 464 -19.17 -8.91 24.18
C ILE A 464 -19.93 -10.24 24.14
N TYR A 465 -19.47 -11.25 24.85
CA TYR A 465 -20.05 -12.58 24.88
C TYR A 465 -21.22 -12.73 25.87
N GLU A 466 -21.49 -11.68 26.65
CA GLU A 466 -22.64 -11.56 27.53
C GLU A 466 -23.81 -10.74 26.92
N LEU A 467 -23.62 -10.22 25.70
CA LEU A 467 -24.65 -9.50 24.97
C LEU A 467 -25.82 -10.44 24.66
N THR A 468 -27.05 -10.00 25.01
CA THR A 468 -28.28 -10.69 24.63
C THR A 468 -29.17 -9.74 23.86
N TYR A 469 -30.17 -10.33 23.15
CA TYR A 469 -31.17 -9.54 22.43
C TYR A 469 -31.83 -8.52 23.35
N GLU A 470 -32.26 -8.97 24.53
CA GLU A 470 -32.99 -8.15 25.52
C GLU A 470 -32.12 -6.99 26.06
N LYS A 471 -30.82 -7.22 26.28
CA LYS A 471 -29.90 -6.15 26.72
C LYS A 471 -29.74 -5.05 25.67
N ILE A 472 -29.59 -5.44 24.40
CA ILE A 472 -29.38 -4.47 23.29
C ILE A 472 -30.71 -3.73 22.99
N ASP A 473 -31.83 -4.43 22.96
CA ASP A 473 -33.15 -3.85 22.72
C ASP A 473 -33.55 -2.85 23.83
N ALA A 474 -33.31 -3.23 25.10
CA ALA A 474 -33.59 -2.38 26.26
C ALA A 474 -32.77 -1.08 26.29
N ALA A 475 -31.60 -1.06 25.64
CA ALA A 475 -30.78 0.15 25.53
C ALA A 475 -31.39 1.22 24.60
N GLY A 476 -32.34 0.86 23.75
CA GLY A 476 -33.12 1.80 22.93
C GLY A 476 -32.28 2.62 21.95
N LEU A 477 -31.19 2.05 21.44
CA LEU A 477 -30.26 2.76 20.56
C LEU A 477 -30.85 3.01 19.18
N ASP A 478 -30.71 4.23 18.67
CA ASP A 478 -31.17 4.62 17.35
C ASP A 478 -30.51 3.75 16.25
N GLY A 479 -31.33 3.28 15.30
CA GLY A 479 -30.87 2.46 14.18
C GLY A 479 -30.85 0.95 14.44
N PHE A 480 -31.06 0.50 15.70
CA PHE A 480 -31.16 -0.91 16.04
C PHE A 480 -32.60 -1.41 15.91
N LYS A 481 -32.79 -2.39 15.05
CA LYS A 481 -34.06 -3.11 14.86
C LYS A 481 -33.81 -4.61 15.01
N ASP A 482 -34.87 -5.40 15.20
CA ASP A 482 -34.79 -6.85 15.43
C ASP A 482 -33.75 -7.56 14.57
N LYS A 483 -33.74 -7.28 13.27
CA LYS A 483 -32.81 -7.92 12.33
C LYS A 483 -31.34 -7.56 12.61
N SER A 484 -31.05 -6.29 12.96
CA SER A 484 -29.68 -5.86 13.24
C SER A 484 -29.17 -6.42 14.57
N ILE A 485 -30.02 -6.46 15.60
CA ILE A 485 -29.70 -7.07 16.89
C ILE A 485 -29.42 -8.56 16.71
N GLN A 486 -30.33 -9.28 15.99
CA GLN A 486 -30.16 -10.70 15.76
C GLN A 486 -28.88 -11.03 14.97
N ASN A 487 -28.50 -10.21 13.99
CA ASN A 487 -27.27 -10.37 13.23
C ASN A 487 -26.03 -10.23 14.13
N ILE A 488 -26.03 -9.25 15.05
CA ILE A 488 -24.92 -9.08 16.01
C ILE A 488 -24.81 -10.31 16.92
N ILE A 489 -25.92 -10.77 17.53
CA ILE A 489 -25.92 -11.95 18.39
C ILE A 489 -25.40 -13.19 17.65
N ASN A 490 -25.90 -13.42 16.42
CA ASN A 490 -25.43 -14.54 15.59
C ASN A 490 -23.93 -14.44 15.28
N SER A 491 -23.43 -13.23 15.05
CA SER A 491 -22.01 -13.00 14.77
C SER A 491 -21.14 -13.23 16.00
N VAL A 492 -21.60 -12.78 17.18
CA VAL A 492 -20.93 -13.06 18.47
C VAL A 492 -20.86 -14.57 18.71
N GLU A 493 -21.96 -15.32 18.52
CA GLU A 493 -21.96 -16.78 18.67
C GLU A 493 -21.03 -17.48 17.67
N ARG A 494 -21.02 -17.06 16.39
CA ARG A 494 -20.11 -17.58 15.37
C ARG A 494 -18.64 -17.35 15.74
N SER A 495 -18.32 -16.19 16.30
CA SER A 495 -16.94 -15.83 16.67
C SER A 495 -16.33 -16.75 17.75
N LYS A 496 -17.14 -17.40 18.59
CA LYS A 496 -16.67 -18.38 19.58
C LYS A 496 -15.93 -19.55 18.96
N GLN A 497 -16.15 -19.86 17.68
CA GLN A 497 -15.52 -20.97 16.95
C GLN A 497 -14.25 -20.56 16.20
N MET A 498 -13.82 -19.28 16.30
CA MET A 498 -12.60 -18.82 15.65
C MET A 498 -11.37 -19.60 16.13
N ASP A 499 -10.37 -19.69 15.25
CA ASP A 499 -9.10 -20.37 15.56
C ASP A 499 -8.32 -19.65 16.66
N LEU A 500 -7.57 -20.42 17.46
CA LEU A 500 -6.72 -19.89 18.53
C LEU A 500 -5.77 -18.78 18.05
N GLY A 501 -5.21 -18.89 16.82
CA GLY A 501 -4.32 -17.87 16.27
C GLY A 501 -5.01 -16.51 16.10
N LYS A 502 -6.29 -16.50 15.72
CA LYS A 502 -7.09 -15.29 15.65
C LYS A 502 -7.38 -14.71 17.05
N LEU A 503 -7.68 -15.58 18.01
CA LEU A 503 -7.87 -15.14 19.39
C LEU A 503 -6.59 -14.52 19.97
N VAL A 504 -5.42 -15.15 19.77
CA VAL A 504 -4.13 -14.58 20.22
C VAL A 504 -3.87 -13.20 19.61
N PHE A 505 -4.19 -13.02 18.33
CA PHE A 505 -4.10 -11.72 17.67
C PHE A 505 -5.13 -10.72 18.24
N ALA A 506 -6.36 -11.18 18.50
CA ALA A 506 -7.45 -10.37 19.06
C ALA A 506 -7.14 -9.81 20.45
N LEU A 507 -6.37 -10.55 21.26
CA LEU A 507 -5.91 -10.09 22.58
C LEU A 507 -5.03 -8.84 22.51
N GLY A 508 -4.51 -8.50 21.34
CA GLY A 508 -3.77 -7.26 21.11
C GLY A 508 -2.42 -7.19 21.81
N ILE A 509 -1.78 -8.33 22.05
CA ILE A 509 -0.44 -8.41 22.64
C ILE A 509 0.53 -7.58 21.82
N ARG A 510 1.33 -6.75 22.51
CA ARG A 510 2.31 -5.85 21.86
C ARG A 510 3.27 -6.66 20.98
N HIS A 511 3.61 -6.16 19.81
CA HIS A 511 4.47 -6.81 18.82
C HIS A 511 3.93 -8.12 18.20
N ILE A 512 2.75 -8.59 18.60
CA ILE A 512 2.14 -9.81 18.08
C ILE A 512 1.05 -9.45 17.05
N GLY A 513 1.39 -9.55 15.77
CA GLY A 513 0.45 -9.44 14.66
C GLY A 513 -0.24 -10.76 14.33
N ALA A 514 -1.13 -10.77 13.34
CA ALA A 514 -1.91 -11.97 12.94
C ALA A 514 -1.02 -13.17 12.59
N LYS A 515 0.10 -12.96 11.88
CA LYS A 515 1.05 -14.03 11.55
C LYS A 515 1.72 -14.62 12.80
N ALA A 516 2.16 -13.77 13.72
CA ALA A 516 2.79 -14.20 14.96
C ALA A 516 1.79 -14.93 15.86
N GLY A 517 0.54 -14.46 15.96
CA GLY A 517 -0.55 -15.14 16.68
C GLY A 517 -0.80 -16.55 16.13
N LYS A 518 -0.81 -16.72 14.79
CA LYS A 518 -0.93 -18.04 14.16
C LYS A 518 0.26 -18.94 14.52
N LEU A 519 1.49 -18.44 14.44
CA LEU A 519 2.70 -19.21 14.78
C LEU A 519 2.70 -19.69 16.23
N LEU A 520 2.26 -18.84 17.19
CA LEU A 520 2.07 -19.25 18.59
C LEU A 520 1.02 -20.34 18.73
N ALA A 521 -0.14 -20.20 18.07
CA ALA A 521 -1.18 -21.20 18.10
C ALA A 521 -0.74 -22.53 17.47
N ASP A 522 0.04 -22.48 16.40
CA ASP A 522 0.59 -23.65 15.72
C ASP A 522 1.66 -24.38 16.54
N LYS A 523 2.48 -23.65 17.32
CA LYS A 523 3.50 -24.23 18.21
C LYS A 523 2.87 -24.86 19.45
N PHE A 524 2.04 -24.09 20.16
CA PHE A 524 1.56 -24.48 21.50
C PHE A 524 0.20 -25.20 21.49
N LYS A 525 -0.56 -25.16 20.39
CA LYS A 525 -1.84 -25.86 20.17
C LYS A 525 -3.01 -25.46 21.05
N ASN A 526 -2.80 -24.89 22.21
CA ASN A 526 -3.85 -24.44 23.12
C ASN A 526 -3.40 -23.22 23.93
N MET A 527 -4.36 -22.44 24.41
CA MET A 527 -4.13 -21.20 25.14
C MET A 527 -3.37 -21.42 26.45
N GLN A 528 -3.63 -22.52 27.16
CA GLN A 528 -2.94 -22.83 28.41
C GLN A 528 -1.44 -22.98 28.19
N ALA A 529 -1.02 -23.73 27.17
CA ALA A 529 0.38 -23.89 26.83
C ALA A 529 1.06 -22.57 26.44
N ILE A 530 0.34 -21.65 25.75
CA ILE A 530 0.86 -20.31 25.47
C ILE A 530 1.03 -19.51 26.76
N THR A 531 0.07 -19.61 27.69
CA THR A 531 0.08 -18.87 28.97
C THR A 531 1.23 -19.33 29.90
N GLU A 532 1.63 -20.60 29.80
CA GLU A 532 2.67 -21.23 30.61
C GLU A 532 4.06 -21.20 29.95
N ALA A 533 4.15 -20.77 28.66
CA ALA A 533 5.40 -20.74 27.90
C ALA A 533 6.42 -19.75 28.47
N SER A 534 7.67 -20.17 28.53
CA SER A 534 8.80 -19.31 28.85
C SER A 534 9.26 -18.49 27.63
N VAL A 535 10.11 -17.48 27.87
CA VAL A 535 10.75 -16.71 26.80
C VAL A 535 11.54 -17.64 25.86
N ASP A 536 12.26 -18.61 26.41
CA ASP A 536 13.07 -19.56 25.63
C ASP A 536 12.20 -20.45 24.74
N ASP A 537 11.05 -20.94 25.24
CA ASP A 537 10.11 -21.76 24.44
C ASP A 537 9.55 -20.99 23.25
N ILE A 538 9.31 -19.67 23.42
CA ILE A 538 8.79 -18.80 22.36
C ILE A 538 9.87 -18.45 21.34
N LEU A 539 11.12 -18.28 21.79
CA LEU A 539 12.27 -18.01 20.90
C LEU A 539 12.59 -19.18 19.95
N GLU A 540 12.15 -20.41 20.26
CA GLU A 540 12.24 -21.53 19.32
C GLU A 540 11.36 -21.35 18.07
N ILE A 541 10.41 -20.39 18.06
CA ILE A 541 9.56 -20.10 16.91
C ILE A 541 10.35 -19.26 15.91
N ASP A 542 10.52 -19.76 14.69
CA ASP A 542 11.21 -19.04 13.63
C ASP A 542 10.57 -17.68 13.35
N GLY A 543 11.36 -16.61 13.45
CA GLY A 543 10.90 -15.22 13.28
C GLY A 543 10.49 -14.49 14.56
N PHE A 544 10.60 -15.14 15.75
CA PHE A 544 10.42 -14.45 17.03
C PHE A 544 11.74 -13.92 17.56
N GLY A 545 11.76 -12.64 17.94
CA GLY A 545 12.85 -12.01 18.67
C GLY A 545 12.53 -11.87 20.18
N VAL A 546 13.54 -11.53 20.96
CA VAL A 546 13.45 -11.37 22.44
C VAL A 546 12.30 -10.45 22.84
N ILE A 547 12.16 -9.29 22.18
CA ILE A 547 11.10 -8.30 22.47
C ILE A 547 9.69 -8.89 22.27
N MET A 548 9.51 -9.72 21.25
CA MET A 548 8.22 -10.38 21.01
C MET A 548 7.93 -11.44 22.07
N ALA A 549 8.93 -12.26 22.41
CA ALA A 549 8.80 -13.31 23.41
C ALA A 549 8.50 -12.73 24.79
N GLU A 550 9.25 -11.72 25.22
CA GLU A 550 8.99 -11.00 26.48
C GLU A 550 7.58 -10.38 26.51
N SER A 551 7.13 -9.76 25.40
CA SER A 551 5.78 -9.19 25.31
C SER A 551 4.66 -10.22 25.52
N VAL A 552 4.84 -11.45 25.06
CA VAL A 552 3.88 -12.55 25.28
C VAL A 552 3.89 -12.97 26.75
N VAL A 553 5.07 -13.21 27.32
CA VAL A 553 5.22 -13.66 28.71
C VAL A 553 4.68 -12.60 29.67
N ASP A 554 5.02 -11.33 29.47
CA ASP A 554 4.54 -10.21 30.31
C ASP A 554 3.02 -10.05 30.23
N PHE A 555 2.43 -10.19 29.04
CA PHE A 555 0.98 -10.14 28.87
C PHE A 555 0.28 -11.21 29.72
N PHE A 556 0.75 -12.46 29.67
CA PHE A 556 0.15 -13.55 30.43
C PHE A 556 0.58 -13.61 31.89
N ALA A 557 1.66 -12.92 32.29
CA ALA A 557 1.99 -12.71 33.70
C ALA A 557 0.97 -11.81 34.40
N ASN A 558 0.32 -10.89 33.69
CA ASN A 558 -0.64 -9.94 34.21
C ASN A 558 -1.91 -10.67 34.74
N PRO A 559 -2.34 -10.43 36.00
CA PRO A 559 -3.54 -11.05 36.59
C PRO A 559 -4.82 -10.77 35.78
N LYS A 560 -4.98 -9.56 35.23
CA LYS A 560 -6.15 -9.17 34.43
C LYS A 560 -6.22 -9.95 33.11
N SER A 561 -5.08 -10.17 32.46
CA SER A 561 -5.03 -11.00 31.24
C SER A 561 -5.44 -12.45 31.54
N LYS A 562 -5.03 -13.00 32.68
CA LYS A 562 -5.45 -14.34 33.11
C LYS A 562 -6.95 -14.41 33.37
N GLU A 563 -7.52 -13.37 34.02
CA GLU A 563 -8.96 -13.28 34.25
C GLU A 563 -9.74 -13.18 32.92
N LEU A 564 -9.29 -12.34 32.00
CA LEU A 564 -9.86 -12.23 30.66
C LEU A 564 -9.90 -13.59 29.96
N ILE A 565 -8.78 -14.31 29.90
CA ILE A 565 -8.72 -15.64 29.27
C ILE A 565 -9.69 -16.62 29.95
N LYS A 566 -9.78 -16.62 31.27
CA LYS A 566 -10.72 -17.46 32.03
C LYS A 566 -12.16 -17.11 31.70
N SER A 567 -12.51 -15.83 31.61
CA SER A 567 -13.86 -15.37 31.27
C SER A 567 -14.22 -15.72 29.82
N LEU A 568 -13.32 -15.52 28.86
CA LEU A 568 -13.53 -15.92 27.46
C LEU A 568 -13.71 -17.45 27.32
N ALA A 569 -12.91 -18.25 28.03
CA ALA A 569 -13.08 -19.69 28.06
C ALA A 569 -14.44 -20.09 28.68
N GLY A 570 -14.86 -19.44 29.78
CA GLY A 570 -16.16 -19.63 30.41
C GLY A 570 -17.34 -19.28 29.50
N ALA A 571 -17.19 -18.28 28.63
CA ALA A 571 -18.17 -17.89 27.62
C ALA A 571 -18.22 -18.84 26.42
N GLY A 572 -17.34 -19.87 26.35
CA GLY A 572 -17.32 -20.86 25.29
C GLY A 572 -16.47 -20.49 24.07
N VAL A 573 -15.58 -19.49 24.19
CA VAL A 573 -14.63 -19.16 23.12
C VAL A 573 -13.60 -20.27 22.94
N ASN A 574 -13.31 -20.64 21.71
CA ASN A 574 -12.37 -21.70 21.38
C ASN A 574 -10.93 -21.38 21.83
N MET A 575 -10.39 -22.17 22.75
CA MET A 575 -9.05 -22.05 23.30
C MET A 575 -8.03 -22.99 22.66
N LYS A 576 -8.36 -23.61 21.53
CA LYS A 576 -7.51 -24.59 20.84
C LYS A 576 -7.29 -24.21 19.39
N SER A 577 -6.13 -24.56 18.87
CA SER A 577 -5.88 -24.47 17.42
C SER A 577 -6.76 -25.48 16.69
N ASN A 578 -7.45 -25.02 15.66
CA ASN A 578 -8.26 -25.86 14.80
C ASN A 578 -7.40 -26.69 13.82
N THR A 579 -6.09 -26.52 13.84
CA THR A 579 -5.14 -27.33 13.05
C THR A 579 -5.11 -28.75 13.63
N VAL A 580 -6.04 -29.59 13.19
CA VAL A 580 -6.07 -30.98 13.54
C VAL A 580 -4.97 -31.70 12.75
N ILE A 581 -3.88 -32.09 13.39
CA ILE A 581 -2.90 -32.98 12.79
C ILE A 581 -3.57 -34.35 12.77
N LYS A 582 -4.01 -34.80 11.58
CA LYS A 582 -4.64 -36.13 11.40
C LYS A 582 -3.62 -37.23 11.58
N ASP A 583 -2.44 -37.08 11.03
CA ASP A 583 -1.24 -37.88 11.25
C ASP A 583 0.00 -37.11 10.80
N ASN A 584 1.20 -37.62 11.01
CA ASN A 584 2.47 -36.96 10.74
C ASN A 584 3.10 -37.41 9.40
N ARG A 585 2.31 -37.89 8.42
CA ARG A 585 2.86 -38.42 7.14
C ARG A 585 3.60 -37.37 6.32
N PHE A 586 3.31 -36.08 6.52
CA PHE A 586 4.02 -34.96 5.89
C PHE A 586 4.95 -34.20 6.86
N GLU A 587 5.25 -34.81 8.01
CA GLU A 587 6.16 -34.20 8.98
C GLU A 587 7.53 -33.90 8.33
N ASN A 588 8.03 -32.66 8.55
CA ASN A 588 9.26 -32.13 7.95
C ASN A 588 9.23 -32.02 6.42
N LYS A 589 8.06 -32.17 5.75
CA LYS A 589 7.93 -31.95 4.31
C LYS A 589 7.44 -30.52 4.00
N VAL A 590 8.07 -29.91 3.02
CA VAL A 590 7.73 -28.57 2.53
C VAL A 590 7.07 -28.70 1.17
N PHE A 591 5.83 -28.21 1.06
CA PHE A 591 5.06 -28.17 -0.16
C PHE A 591 5.00 -26.76 -0.72
N VAL A 592 5.04 -26.63 -2.05
CA VAL A 592 4.72 -25.40 -2.76
C VAL A 592 3.54 -25.67 -3.67
N LEU A 593 2.50 -24.80 -3.59
CA LEU A 593 1.32 -24.91 -4.44
C LEU A 593 1.45 -23.93 -5.61
N THR A 594 1.15 -24.41 -6.82
CA THR A 594 1.19 -23.60 -8.05
C THR A 594 0.05 -23.98 -8.99
N GLY A 595 -0.44 -23.04 -9.79
CA GLY A 595 -1.61 -23.26 -10.66
C GLY A 595 -2.93 -23.37 -9.92
N THR A 596 -4.00 -23.62 -10.69
CA THR A 596 -5.38 -23.80 -10.19
C THR A 596 -5.66 -25.29 -10.03
N LEU A 597 -5.97 -25.71 -8.82
CA LEU A 597 -6.34 -27.10 -8.55
C LEU A 597 -7.77 -27.37 -9.03
N PRO A 598 -8.04 -28.53 -9.67
CA PRO A 598 -9.34 -28.84 -10.26
C PRO A 598 -10.54 -28.80 -9.30
N THR A 599 -10.36 -29.27 -8.05
CA THR A 599 -11.47 -29.40 -7.09
C THR A 599 -11.19 -28.76 -5.72
N LEU A 600 -9.93 -28.49 -5.36
CA LEU A 600 -9.53 -27.89 -4.09
C LEU A 600 -9.18 -26.42 -4.26
N LYS A 601 -9.66 -25.58 -3.36
CA LYS A 601 -9.09 -24.23 -3.25
C LYS A 601 -7.68 -24.30 -2.66
N ARG A 602 -6.83 -23.35 -3.03
CA ARG A 602 -5.44 -23.31 -2.54
C ARG A 602 -5.34 -23.29 -1.01
N SER A 603 -6.25 -22.58 -0.34
CA SER A 603 -6.35 -22.54 1.12
C SER A 603 -6.74 -23.90 1.70
N GLU A 604 -7.64 -24.63 1.05
CA GLU A 604 -8.06 -25.96 1.47
C GLU A 604 -6.92 -26.96 1.33
N ALA A 605 -6.21 -26.95 0.20
CA ALA A 605 -5.04 -27.81 0.00
C ALA A 605 -3.93 -27.51 1.01
N SER A 606 -3.67 -26.22 1.32
CA SER A 606 -2.72 -25.82 2.37
C SER A 606 -3.13 -26.35 3.73
N SER A 607 -4.41 -26.20 4.12
CA SER A 607 -4.93 -26.70 5.39
C SER A 607 -4.85 -28.24 5.49
N ILE A 608 -5.07 -28.95 4.38
CA ILE A 608 -4.90 -30.41 4.32
C ILE A 608 -3.43 -30.79 4.55
N ILE A 609 -2.47 -30.16 3.85
CA ILE A 609 -1.03 -30.41 4.03
C ILE A 609 -0.63 -30.18 5.50
N GLU A 610 -1.06 -29.07 6.08
CA GLU A 610 -0.79 -28.70 7.47
C GLU A 610 -1.45 -29.70 8.45
N SER A 611 -2.65 -30.23 8.11
CA SER A 611 -3.32 -31.25 8.91
C SER A 611 -2.61 -32.63 8.94
N PHE A 612 -1.68 -32.86 8.03
CA PHE A 612 -0.82 -34.04 7.99
C PHE A 612 0.63 -33.74 8.40
N GLY A 613 0.86 -32.62 9.10
CA GLY A 613 2.16 -32.22 9.66
C GLY A 613 3.13 -31.57 8.65
N GLY A 614 2.70 -31.34 7.41
CA GLY A 614 3.51 -30.65 6.38
C GLY A 614 3.54 -29.13 6.54
N LYS A 615 4.46 -28.48 5.83
CA LYS A 615 4.57 -27.02 5.75
C LYS A 615 4.30 -26.55 4.33
N THR A 616 3.62 -25.42 4.18
CA THR A 616 3.44 -24.78 2.88
C THR A 616 4.37 -23.58 2.73
N SER A 617 4.94 -23.39 1.53
CA SER A 617 5.81 -22.26 1.19
C SER A 617 5.31 -21.54 -0.06
N SER A 618 5.54 -20.24 -0.11
CA SER A 618 5.18 -19.41 -1.28
C SER A 618 6.16 -19.55 -2.44
N SER A 619 7.40 -20.01 -2.21
CA SER A 619 8.45 -20.09 -3.23
C SER A 619 9.14 -21.46 -3.25
N VAL A 620 9.53 -21.89 -4.46
CA VAL A 620 10.29 -23.13 -4.67
C VAL A 620 11.77 -22.91 -4.36
N SER A 621 12.36 -23.76 -3.52
CA SER A 621 13.78 -23.71 -3.13
C SER A 621 14.32 -25.13 -2.96
N LYS A 622 15.63 -25.28 -2.74
CA LYS A 622 16.25 -26.59 -2.43
C LYS A 622 15.69 -27.28 -1.18
N LYS A 623 14.92 -26.55 -0.35
CA LYS A 623 14.25 -27.07 0.85
C LYS A 623 12.81 -27.54 0.55
N THR A 624 12.34 -27.43 -0.70
CA THR A 624 10.99 -27.87 -1.11
C THR A 624 11.02 -29.36 -1.44
N ASP A 625 10.14 -30.15 -0.82
CA ASP A 625 10.02 -31.59 -1.07
C ASP A 625 9.05 -31.91 -2.21
N TYR A 626 7.94 -31.16 -2.28
CA TYR A 626 6.89 -31.37 -3.27
C TYR A 626 6.38 -30.06 -3.85
N VAL A 627 6.08 -30.09 -5.15
CA VAL A 627 5.31 -29.00 -5.78
C VAL A 627 3.96 -29.59 -6.22
N LEU A 628 2.88 -29.15 -5.56
CA LEU A 628 1.51 -29.48 -5.93
C LEU A 628 1.09 -28.55 -7.06
N ALA A 629 1.06 -29.09 -8.28
CA ALA A 629 0.77 -28.35 -9.50
C ALA A 629 -0.67 -28.62 -9.97
N GLY A 630 -1.44 -27.55 -10.14
CA GLY A 630 -2.72 -27.56 -10.82
C GLY A 630 -2.59 -27.15 -12.29
N GLU A 631 -3.70 -26.85 -12.94
CA GLU A 631 -3.75 -26.30 -14.30
C GLU A 631 -3.08 -24.92 -14.33
N GLU A 632 -2.41 -24.60 -15.45
CA GLU A 632 -1.68 -23.34 -15.63
C GLU A 632 -0.59 -23.06 -14.58
N ALA A 633 0.12 -24.11 -14.18
CA ALA A 633 1.23 -24.01 -13.25
C ALA A 633 2.43 -23.29 -13.90
N GLY A 634 2.65 -22.00 -13.57
CA GLY A 634 3.68 -21.13 -14.15
C GLY A 634 5.11 -21.39 -13.61
N SER A 635 5.94 -20.34 -13.58
CA SER A 635 7.40 -20.35 -13.28
C SER A 635 7.86 -21.17 -12.06
N LYS A 636 6.97 -21.48 -11.12
CA LYS A 636 7.28 -22.37 -9.99
C LYS A 636 7.44 -23.83 -10.43
N LEU A 637 6.71 -24.24 -11.46
CA LEU A 637 6.86 -25.56 -12.07
C LEU A 637 8.21 -25.71 -12.76
N ASP A 638 8.61 -24.69 -13.54
CA ASP A 638 9.91 -24.67 -14.21
C ASP A 638 11.06 -24.70 -13.21
N LYS A 639 10.92 -23.94 -12.14
CA LYS A 639 11.91 -23.91 -11.06
C LYS A 639 11.98 -25.23 -10.30
N ALA A 640 10.86 -25.93 -10.13
CA ALA A 640 10.82 -27.27 -9.54
C ALA A 640 11.54 -28.28 -10.43
N ASN A 641 11.28 -28.23 -11.74
CA ASN A 641 11.97 -29.05 -12.74
C ASN A 641 13.49 -28.80 -12.73
N ALA A 642 13.91 -27.53 -12.73
CA ALA A 642 15.32 -27.14 -12.70
C ALA A 642 16.06 -27.57 -11.42
N LEU A 643 15.35 -27.67 -10.31
CA LEU A 643 15.89 -28.12 -9.02
C LEU A 643 15.68 -29.64 -8.76
N GLY A 644 15.03 -30.36 -9.68
CA GLY A 644 14.74 -31.79 -9.54
C GLY A 644 13.76 -32.12 -8.40
N ILE A 645 12.84 -31.18 -8.06
CA ILE A 645 11.87 -31.34 -6.99
C ILE A 645 10.68 -32.14 -7.51
N LYS A 646 10.15 -33.03 -6.69
CA LYS A 646 9.03 -33.89 -7.06
C LYS A 646 7.76 -33.03 -7.27
N ILE A 647 7.21 -33.10 -8.48
CA ILE A 647 5.96 -32.44 -8.83
C ILE A 647 4.85 -33.48 -8.69
N ILE A 648 3.73 -33.06 -8.09
CA ILE A 648 2.53 -33.90 -7.91
C ILE A 648 1.32 -33.08 -8.38
N ASN A 649 0.34 -33.75 -8.97
CA ASN A 649 -0.96 -33.19 -9.31
C ASN A 649 -1.98 -33.41 -8.17
N GLU A 650 -3.20 -32.85 -8.32
CA GLU A 650 -4.23 -32.99 -7.29
C GLU A 650 -4.68 -34.41 -7.04
N ALA A 651 -4.69 -35.27 -8.06
CA ALA A 651 -5.07 -36.68 -7.91
C ALA A 651 -4.03 -37.44 -7.08
N GLU A 652 -2.74 -37.29 -7.40
CA GLU A 652 -1.63 -37.84 -6.63
C GLU A 652 -1.60 -37.31 -5.20
N PHE A 653 -1.89 -35.99 -5.03
CA PHE A 653 -2.02 -35.40 -3.69
C PHE A 653 -3.15 -36.06 -2.89
N LYS A 654 -4.32 -36.30 -3.53
CA LYS A 654 -5.45 -36.97 -2.88
C LYS A 654 -5.11 -38.43 -2.49
N GLU A 655 -4.34 -39.14 -3.30
CA GLU A 655 -3.84 -40.47 -2.94
C GLU A 655 -2.89 -40.43 -1.74
N MET A 656 -2.05 -39.39 -1.63
CA MET A 656 -1.13 -39.20 -0.51
C MET A 656 -1.84 -38.88 0.82
N ILE A 657 -3.07 -38.39 0.79
CA ILE A 657 -3.86 -38.03 1.98
C ILE A 657 -4.94 -39.06 2.36
N GLN A 658 -5.16 -40.08 1.53
CA GLN A 658 -5.96 -41.24 1.86
C GLN A 658 -5.15 -42.20 2.74
#